data_de06f224315b50828c229db53f23aca2
#
_entry.id   de06f224315b50828c229db53f23aca2
#
_cell.length_a   1.000
_cell.length_b   1.000
_cell.length_c   1.000
_cell.angle_alpha   90.00
_cell.angle_beta   90.00
_cell.angle_gamma   90.00
#
_symmetry.space_group_name_H-M   'P 1'
#
loop_
_entity.id
_entity.type
_entity.pdbx_description
1 polymer ?
#
loop_
_entity_poly.entity_id
_entity_poly.type
_entity_poly.pdbx_seq_one_letter_code
_entity_poly.pdbx_strand_id
1 'polypeptide(L)'
;MGKCLNRKIIASGFTINNSVWEKQGRKNCPEENRKSLIVSLLYNVCFLSIILLCFQIRYETNDDLSMATIANMGEEHLIYINIVIGYLLKFLWNISAVIPWYPLLEVVSIFFANVFIEYVLLRNINKNAIKKIIVLFVGAGFSYFFYTQLQFTKVAGILLVAGILLVVDNLMSNEINIIEIAVAFMQLTMGIMYRRSCFFMIIWAMLPLICICFIYLLTQKNIKKIIGACCLAITALFLFWGLKQIDTHSYSTPEWQDYTEYNSVRGQLLDHGFPDYEENQEVYKQLGMQKEDVQYYSNWNFADPQIFNVESISKLVALQQDTKEQMVDKKDFVRVLTTGYAKYGWMPLFLISFLMLVFIKGKEKYFLGAQILNFILIQWYLYAILNRYLQQRVDISVAFAVVCVNLLVVIKNCEKCSKEKCIGLITICSVLITTYIANSYEYIQYDNEDSDYSAGMMEDDEHLYCNLVNGSKDEIINDIWYRSGKIAKKKHTMAMGGTTTYIPWDAEAMNNFSIVNPYEQCIDNEQVYIVGENMIDATVAYIQRHYNMGAHACLVKKIDGRAVYKIKTDQFDLNTENMVYNSEELKSKESYEINDQTCKLMLEAYLQGEKSYLGEGYAEIQYADGTSRIYQMTQYTNDEYDKNSKYRYSKYLLDADYINGMTVNYYYKYHDQVYYIKTVVL
;
A
#
# COMPACT_ATOMS: atom_id res chain seq x y z
N MET A 1 -48.22 40.53 -12.17
CA MET A 1 -46.98 40.98 -11.48
C MET A 1 -46.19 39.85 -10.80
N GLY A 2 -46.68 38.61 -10.73
CA GLY A 2 -45.99 37.48 -10.04
C GLY A 2 -44.99 36.63 -10.85
N LYS A 3 -44.89 36.79 -12.16
CA LYS A 3 -44.00 35.99 -13.02
C LYS A 3 -42.64 36.59 -13.32
N CYS A 4 -42.39 37.88 -13.01
CA CYS A 4 -41.12 38.54 -13.22
C CYS A 4 -40.15 38.53 -12.03
N LEU A 5 -40.66 38.33 -10.81
CA LEU A 5 -39.80 38.32 -9.60
C LEU A 5 -39.02 37.01 -9.42
N ASN A 6 -39.57 35.88 -9.83
CA ASN A 6 -38.85 34.59 -9.67
C ASN A 6 -37.70 34.34 -10.67
N ARG A 7 -37.65 35.08 -11.79
CA ARG A 7 -36.51 34.99 -12.73
C ARG A 7 -35.30 35.81 -12.30
N LYS A 8 -35.47 36.82 -11.43
CA LYS A 8 -34.33 37.66 -10.97
C LYS A 8 -33.59 37.09 -9.76
N ILE A 9 -34.22 36.29 -8.94
CA ILE A 9 -33.59 35.74 -7.72
C ILE A 9 -32.69 34.55 -8.05
N ILE A 10 -33.04 33.70 -9.03
CA ILE A 10 -32.17 32.60 -9.48
C ILE A 10 -31.03 33.08 -10.37
N ALA A 11 -31.21 34.19 -11.09
CA ALA A 11 -30.18 34.77 -11.97
C ALA A 11 -29.17 35.66 -11.25
N SER A 12 -29.43 36.16 -10.03
CA SER A 12 -28.53 37.08 -9.32
C SER A 12 -27.48 36.39 -8.44
N GLY A 13 -27.60 35.09 -8.19
CA GLY A 13 -26.63 34.28 -7.38
C GLY A 13 -25.41 33.74 -8.17
N PHE A 14 -25.57 33.50 -9.48
CA PHE A 14 -24.56 32.87 -10.33
C PHE A 14 -24.40 33.57 -11.70
N THR A 15 -24.40 34.85 -11.78
CA THR A 15 -23.89 35.53 -12.99
C THR A 15 -22.37 35.49 -12.95
N ILE A 16 -21.76 34.35 -13.26
CA ILE A 16 -20.43 34.28 -13.84
C ILE A 16 -20.48 35.22 -15.04
N ASN A 17 -19.56 36.17 -15.12
CA ASN A 17 -19.57 37.19 -16.15
C ASN A 17 -19.44 36.49 -17.51
N ASN A 18 -20.58 36.22 -18.16
CA ASN A 18 -20.66 35.55 -19.47
C ASN A 18 -19.70 36.17 -20.49
N SER A 19 -19.34 37.47 -20.29
CA SER A 19 -18.43 38.16 -21.17
C SER A 19 -17.01 37.61 -21.23
N VAL A 20 -16.53 36.91 -20.18
CA VAL A 20 -15.16 36.33 -20.17
C VAL A 20 -15.18 34.97 -20.87
N TRP A 21 -16.21 34.17 -20.63
CA TRP A 21 -16.36 32.84 -21.27
C TRP A 21 -16.92 32.97 -22.69
N GLU A 22 -17.80 33.95 -22.97
CA GLU A 22 -18.36 34.22 -24.31
C GLU A 22 -17.34 34.83 -25.27
N LYS A 23 -16.42 35.72 -24.81
CA LYS A 23 -15.40 36.33 -25.67
C LYS A 23 -14.24 35.39 -26.03
N GLN A 24 -14.12 34.24 -25.35
CA GLN A 24 -13.03 33.28 -25.55
C GLN A 24 -13.53 31.89 -25.97
N GLY A 25 -14.59 31.82 -26.74
CA GLY A 25 -14.82 30.64 -27.56
C GLY A 25 -13.52 30.38 -28.32
N ARG A 26 -12.73 29.39 -27.85
CA ARG A 26 -11.40 29.14 -28.37
C ARG A 26 -11.50 28.90 -29.88
N LYS A 27 -10.89 29.77 -30.69
CA LYS A 27 -10.60 29.42 -32.07
C LYS A 27 -9.68 28.24 -32.03
N ASN A 28 -10.15 27.07 -32.45
CA ASN A 28 -9.29 25.92 -32.65
C ASN A 28 -8.23 26.31 -33.68
N CYS A 29 -7.03 26.66 -33.18
CA CYS A 29 -5.86 26.80 -34.02
C CYS A 29 -5.11 25.45 -33.98
N PRO A 30 -5.24 24.58 -34.97
CA PRO A 30 -4.61 23.24 -34.95
C PRO A 30 -3.11 23.31 -34.70
N GLU A 31 -2.45 24.38 -35.18
CA GLU A 31 -1.02 24.58 -35.00
C GLU A 31 -0.65 24.88 -33.54
N GLU A 32 -1.42 25.72 -32.83
CA GLU A 32 -1.18 26.00 -31.40
C GLU A 32 -1.47 24.78 -30.52
N ASN A 33 -2.48 24.00 -30.87
CA ASN A 33 -2.77 22.73 -30.19
C ASN A 33 -1.61 21.75 -30.36
N ARG A 34 -1.12 21.56 -31.58
CA ARG A 34 0.03 20.71 -31.88
C ARG A 34 1.29 21.17 -31.12
N LYS A 35 1.58 22.47 -31.09
CA LYS A 35 2.70 23.03 -30.33
C LYS A 35 2.55 22.75 -28.83
N SER A 36 1.36 22.92 -28.26
CA SER A 36 1.10 22.64 -26.84
C SER A 36 1.30 21.15 -26.50
N LEU A 37 0.84 20.23 -27.37
CA LEU A 37 1.04 18.81 -27.20
C LEU A 37 2.52 18.42 -27.29
N ILE A 38 3.25 18.97 -28.27
CA ILE A 38 4.70 18.70 -28.40
C ILE A 38 5.46 19.21 -27.18
N VAL A 39 5.14 20.42 -26.69
CA VAL A 39 5.79 20.99 -25.49
C VAL A 39 5.49 20.13 -24.27
N SER A 40 4.26 19.71 -24.06
CA SER A 40 3.89 18.84 -22.95
C SER A 40 4.60 17.47 -23.02
N LEU A 41 4.63 16.86 -24.23
CA LEU A 41 5.31 15.59 -24.44
C LEU A 41 6.82 15.69 -24.13
N LEU A 42 7.51 16.66 -24.74
CA LEU A 42 8.95 16.85 -24.53
C LEU A 42 9.28 17.14 -23.07
N TYR A 43 8.47 17.98 -22.44
CA TYR A 43 8.64 18.31 -21.02
C TYR A 43 8.52 17.05 -20.13
N ASN A 44 7.48 16.24 -20.34
CA ASN A 44 7.27 15.03 -19.55
C ASN A 44 8.33 13.95 -19.83
N VAL A 45 8.84 13.85 -21.07
CA VAL A 45 9.99 12.98 -21.37
C VAL A 45 11.21 13.43 -20.58
N CYS A 46 11.55 14.73 -20.62
CA CYS A 46 12.68 15.26 -19.86
C CYS A 46 12.48 15.05 -18.34
N PHE A 47 11.28 15.34 -17.84
CA PHE A 47 10.99 15.20 -16.41
C PHE A 47 11.06 13.73 -15.95
N LEU A 48 10.46 12.80 -16.68
CA LEU A 48 10.56 11.35 -16.39
C LEU A 48 12.02 10.87 -16.46
N SER A 49 12.79 11.36 -17.41
CA SER A 49 14.23 11.03 -17.50
C SER A 49 14.98 11.50 -16.25
N ILE A 50 14.68 12.70 -15.74
CA ILE A 50 15.26 13.20 -14.48
C ILE A 50 14.84 12.31 -13.31
N ILE A 51 13.56 11.92 -13.22
CA ILE A 51 13.09 11.02 -12.16
C ILE A 51 13.87 9.69 -12.21
N LEU A 52 13.96 9.07 -13.38
CA LEU A 52 14.64 7.76 -13.53
C LEU A 52 16.14 7.81 -13.28
N LEU A 53 16.80 8.96 -13.51
CA LEU A 53 18.24 9.11 -13.34
C LEU A 53 18.66 9.59 -11.94
N CYS A 54 17.78 10.37 -11.27
CA CYS A 54 18.13 11.07 -10.04
C CYS A 54 17.39 10.57 -8.81
N PHE A 55 16.29 9.82 -8.98
CA PHE A 55 15.44 9.38 -7.88
C PHE A 55 15.13 7.91 -7.98
N GLN A 56 15.01 7.26 -6.83
CA GLN A 56 14.50 5.90 -6.76
C GLN A 56 12.98 5.92 -6.82
N ILE A 57 12.41 5.05 -7.66
CA ILE A 57 10.97 4.81 -7.71
C ILE A 57 10.67 3.60 -6.84
N ARG A 58 9.72 3.74 -5.91
CA ARG A 58 9.30 2.67 -4.99
C ARG A 58 7.78 2.56 -4.90
N TYR A 59 7.27 1.47 -4.40
CA TYR A 59 5.85 1.38 -4.04
C TYR A 59 5.58 2.12 -2.73
N GLU A 60 4.41 2.80 -2.66
CA GLU A 60 3.98 3.45 -1.42
C GLU A 60 3.43 2.43 -0.41
N THR A 61 2.88 1.32 -0.89
CA THR A 61 2.23 0.30 -0.07
C THR A 61 2.59 -1.11 -0.54
N ASN A 62 2.51 -2.06 0.41
CA ASN A 62 2.66 -3.48 0.15
C ASN A 62 1.57 -4.07 -0.78
N ASP A 63 0.42 -3.39 -0.94
CA ASP A 63 -0.63 -3.82 -1.87
C ASP A 63 -0.09 -3.88 -3.31
N ASP A 64 0.65 -2.85 -3.74
CA ASP A 64 1.25 -2.79 -5.08
C ASP A 64 2.31 -3.86 -5.27
N LEU A 65 3.06 -4.17 -4.21
CA LEU A 65 4.00 -5.28 -4.23
C LEU A 65 3.29 -6.61 -4.46
N SER A 66 2.22 -6.87 -3.71
CA SER A 66 1.44 -8.10 -3.85
C SER A 66 0.94 -8.25 -5.29
N MET A 67 0.39 -7.17 -5.87
CA MET A 67 -0.06 -7.18 -7.26
C MET A 67 1.08 -7.36 -8.28
N ALA A 68 2.23 -6.72 -8.04
CA ALA A 68 3.41 -6.90 -8.89
C ALA A 68 3.91 -8.35 -8.83
N THR A 69 3.90 -8.97 -7.65
CA THR A 69 4.27 -10.38 -7.46
C THR A 69 3.30 -11.29 -8.21
N ILE A 70 1.99 -11.08 -8.08
CA ILE A 70 0.97 -11.84 -8.80
C ILE A 70 1.13 -11.70 -10.31
N ALA A 71 1.29 -10.47 -10.82
CA ALA A 71 1.52 -10.22 -12.24
C ALA A 71 2.81 -10.88 -12.76
N ASN A 72 3.87 -10.90 -11.93
CA ASN A 72 5.13 -11.56 -12.26
C ASN A 72 5.04 -13.10 -12.26
N MET A 73 4.01 -13.67 -11.63
CA MET A 73 3.68 -15.10 -11.74
C MET A 73 2.84 -15.43 -13.00
N GLY A 74 2.52 -14.43 -13.82
CA GLY A 74 1.67 -14.61 -14.98
C GLY A 74 0.20 -14.80 -14.64
N GLU A 75 -0.25 -14.30 -13.50
CA GLU A 75 -1.65 -14.37 -13.06
C GLU A 75 -2.43 -13.12 -13.43
N GLU A 76 -3.71 -13.32 -13.72
CA GLU A 76 -4.62 -12.23 -14.07
C GLU A 76 -5.40 -11.64 -12.88
N HIS A 77 -5.60 -12.39 -11.81
CA HIS A 77 -6.39 -11.95 -10.66
C HIS A 77 -5.56 -11.12 -9.68
N LEU A 78 -5.48 -9.81 -9.91
CA LEU A 78 -4.64 -8.89 -9.14
C LEU A 78 -5.30 -8.36 -7.86
N ILE A 79 -6.39 -8.92 -7.41
CA ILE A 79 -7.13 -8.62 -6.16
C ILE A 79 -7.75 -7.22 -6.12
N TYR A 80 -6.96 -6.14 -6.27
CA TYR A 80 -7.40 -4.75 -6.09
C TYR A 80 -7.65 -3.99 -7.39
N ILE A 81 -7.17 -4.51 -8.51
CA ILE A 81 -7.27 -3.93 -9.85
C ILE A 81 -8.21 -4.78 -10.69
N ASN A 82 -8.94 -4.12 -11.60
CA ASN A 82 -9.88 -4.81 -12.47
C ASN A 82 -9.19 -5.91 -13.30
N ILE A 83 -9.83 -7.05 -13.43
CA ILE A 83 -9.34 -8.24 -14.12
C ILE A 83 -8.87 -7.97 -15.56
N VAL A 84 -9.40 -6.95 -16.25
CA VAL A 84 -8.99 -6.60 -17.62
C VAL A 84 -7.54 -6.15 -17.68
N ILE A 85 -7.06 -5.40 -16.65
CA ILE A 85 -5.63 -5.08 -16.53
C ILE A 85 -4.83 -6.36 -16.27
N GLY A 86 -5.34 -7.25 -15.43
CA GLY A 86 -4.70 -8.55 -15.20
C GLY A 86 -4.50 -9.36 -16.47
N TYR A 87 -5.52 -9.46 -17.31
CA TYR A 87 -5.39 -10.11 -18.64
C TYR A 87 -4.39 -9.41 -19.54
N LEU A 88 -4.35 -8.08 -19.53
CA LEU A 88 -3.33 -7.33 -20.27
C LEU A 88 -1.92 -7.66 -19.79
N LEU A 89 -1.71 -7.68 -18.48
CA LEU A 89 -0.40 -7.99 -17.88
C LEU A 89 0.01 -9.44 -18.13
N LYS A 90 -0.92 -10.40 -18.03
CA LYS A 90 -0.70 -11.80 -18.40
C LYS A 90 -0.32 -11.96 -19.87
N PHE A 91 -1.00 -11.25 -20.78
CA PHE A 91 -0.64 -11.22 -22.19
C PHE A 91 0.78 -10.67 -22.41
N LEU A 92 1.13 -9.55 -21.76
CA LEU A 92 2.46 -8.96 -21.85
C LEU A 92 3.53 -9.87 -21.22
N TRP A 93 3.22 -10.56 -20.12
CA TRP A 93 4.08 -11.54 -19.49
C TRP A 93 4.38 -12.73 -20.44
N ASN A 94 3.39 -13.20 -21.17
CA ASN A 94 3.59 -14.24 -22.18
C ASN A 94 4.50 -13.81 -23.33
N ILE A 95 4.58 -12.50 -23.63
CA ILE A 95 5.54 -11.96 -24.61
C ILE A 95 6.96 -11.97 -24.02
N SER A 96 7.09 -11.52 -22.79
CA SER A 96 8.37 -11.48 -22.08
C SER A 96 8.16 -11.53 -20.57
N ALA A 97 8.51 -12.65 -19.97
CA ALA A 97 8.51 -12.77 -18.52
C ALA A 97 9.65 -11.98 -17.84
N VAL A 98 10.60 -11.40 -18.55
CA VAL A 98 11.73 -10.61 -18.01
C VAL A 98 11.36 -9.16 -17.70
N ILE A 99 10.36 -8.57 -18.35
CA ILE A 99 10.00 -7.17 -18.18
C ILE A 99 9.05 -7.00 -16.97
N PRO A 100 9.30 -6.08 -16.01
CA PRO A 100 8.38 -5.79 -14.91
C PRO A 100 7.17 -4.98 -15.40
N TRP A 101 6.22 -5.67 -16.02
CA TRP A 101 5.11 -5.03 -16.71
C TRP A 101 4.19 -4.24 -15.80
N TYR A 102 4.01 -4.67 -14.54
CA TYR A 102 3.12 -3.97 -13.61
C TYR A 102 3.59 -2.53 -13.32
N PRO A 103 4.80 -2.30 -12.78
CA PRO A 103 5.27 -0.93 -12.54
C PRO A 103 5.50 -0.14 -13.83
N LEU A 104 5.90 -0.81 -14.92
CA LEU A 104 6.02 -0.14 -16.21
C LEU A 104 4.68 0.41 -16.70
N LEU A 105 3.60 -0.35 -16.55
CA LEU A 105 2.25 0.10 -16.92
C LEU A 105 1.80 1.28 -16.06
N GLU A 106 2.11 1.30 -14.76
CA GLU A 106 1.83 2.42 -13.88
C GLU A 106 2.58 3.69 -14.30
N VAL A 107 3.90 3.59 -14.51
CA VAL A 107 4.74 4.72 -14.94
C VAL A 107 4.28 5.29 -16.28
N VAL A 108 3.97 4.43 -17.25
CA VAL A 108 3.44 4.82 -18.56
C VAL A 108 2.07 5.48 -18.43
N SER A 109 1.21 4.98 -17.55
CA SER A 109 -0.11 5.55 -17.28
C SER A 109 0.00 6.96 -16.70
N ILE A 110 0.86 7.16 -15.70
CA ILE A 110 1.15 8.49 -15.11
C ILE A 110 1.71 9.44 -16.19
N PHE A 111 2.63 8.95 -17.01
CA PHE A 111 3.25 9.75 -18.08
C PHE A 111 2.19 10.31 -19.05
N PHE A 112 1.33 9.46 -19.60
CA PHE A 112 0.30 9.91 -20.52
C PHE A 112 -0.74 10.80 -19.84
N ALA A 113 -1.13 10.51 -18.59
CA ALA A 113 -2.03 11.36 -17.84
C ALA A 113 -1.45 12.77 -17.68
N ASN A 114 -0.19 12.92 -17.27
CA ASN A 114 0.49 14.21 -17.16
C ASN A 114 0.56 14.94 -18.49
N VAL A 115 0.94 14.25 -19.56
CA VAL A 115 0.99 14.83 -20.91
C VAL A 115 -0.35 15.46 -21.27
N PHE A 116 -1.46 14.78 -21.07
CA PHE A 116 -2.77 15.29 -21.45
C PHE A 116 -3.30 16.37 -20.50
N ILE A 117 -3.02 16.29 -19.19
CA ILE A 117 -3.36 17.36 -18.24
C ILE A 117 -2.63 18.65 -18.62
N GLU A 118 -1.32 18.59 -18.80
CA GLU A 118 -0.52 19.75 -19.17
C GLU A 118 -0.88 20.28 -20.56
N TYR A 119 -1.14 19.39 -21.51
CA TYR A 119 -1.64 19.77 -22.83
C TYR A 119 -2.92 20.62 -22.71
N VAL A 120 -3.91 20.20 -21.93
CA VAL A 120 -5.14 20.95 -21.71
C VAL A 120 -4.85 22.30 -21.05
N LEU A 121 -4.00 22.33 -20.03
CA LEU A 121 -3.67 23.58 -19.34
C LEU A 121 -2.88 24.54 -20.24
N LEU A 122 -1.84 24.06 -20.93
CA LEU A 122 -0.97 24.87 -21.79
C LEU A 122 -1.70 25.48 -22.99
N ARG A 123 -2.56 24.73 -23.64
CA ARG A 123 -3.33 25.20 -24.80
C ARG A 123 -4.35 26.29 -24.47
N ASN A 124 -4.74 26.38 -23.19
CA ASN A 124 -5.61 27.44 -22.70
C ASN A 124 -4.84 28.73 -22.30
N ILE A 125 -3.51 28.73 -22.40
CA ILE A 125 -2.67 29.90 -22.07
C ILE A 125 -2.30 30.65 -23.34
N ASN A 126 -2.85 31.87 -23.50
CA ASN A 126 -2.44 32.81 -24.56
C ASN A 126 -1.01 33.30 -24.28
N LYS A 127 -0.11 33.26 -25.24
CA LYS A 127 1.27 33.87 -25.32
C LYS A 127 1.98 34.31 -24.01
N ASN A 128 1.59 33.80 -22.83
CA ASN A 128 2.16 34.17 -21.54
C ASN A 128 3.11 33.07 -21.03
N ALA A 129 4.41 33.27 -21.26
CA ALA A 129 5.45 32.33 -20.87
C ALA A 129 5.46 32.01 -19.35
N ILE A 130 5.22 33.04 -18.51
CA ILE A 130 5.22 32.87 -17.05
C ILE A 130 4.11 31.93 -16.60
N LYS A 131 2.89 32.05 -17.14
CA LYS A 131 1.79 31.14 -16.83
C LYS A 131 2.11 29.72 -17.27
N LYS A 132 2.78 29.53 -18.41
CA LYS A 132 3.22 28.21 -18.88
C LYS A 132 4.23 27.60 -17.90
N ILE A 133 5.21 28.36 -17.44
CA ILE A 133 6.19 27.94 -16.44
C ILE A 133 5.52 27.54 -15.14
N ILE A 134 4.52 28.31 -14.65
CA ILE A 134 3.78 27.97 -13.43
C ILE A 134 3.07 26.62 -13.57
N VAL A 135 2.38 26.40 -14.68
CA VAL A 135 1.66 25.14 -14.93
C VAL A 135 2.62 23.96 -14.95
N LEU A 136 3.71 24.07 -15.70
CA LEU A 136 4.73 23.00 -15.77
C LEU A 136 5.38 22.76 -14.40
N PHE A 137 5.66 23.81 -13.64
CA PHE A 137 6.25 23.70 -12.32
C PHE A 137 5.31 23.00 -11.32
N VAL A 138 4.03 23.38 -11.28
CA VAL A 138 3.03 22.74 -10.41
C VAL A 138 2.82 21.29 -10.85
N GLY A 139 2.75 21.05 -12.16
CA GLY A 139 2.68 19.70 -12.73
C GLY A 139 3.86 18.84 -12.28
N ALA A 140 5.09 19.32 -12.45
CA ALA A 140 6.30 18.60 -11.99
C ALA A 140 6.28 18.28 -10.51
N GLY A 141 5.89 19.26 -9.67
CA GLY A 141 5.85 19.07 -8.23
C GLY A 141 4.89 17.97 -7.79
N PHE A 142 3.72 17.85 -8.40
CA PHE A 142 2.81 16.71 -8.14
C PHE A 142 3.31 15.43 -8.80
N SER A 143 3.82 15.51 -10.03
CA SER A 143 4.35 14.35 -10.77
C SER A 143 5.50 13.67 -10.03
N TYR A 144 6.33 14.43 -9.30
CA TYR A 144 7.36 13.87 -8.43
C TYR A 144 6.77 12.84 -7.44
N PHE A 145 5.69 13.20 -6.73
CA PHE A 145 5.05 12.30 -5.77
C PHE A 145 4.29 11.15 -6.43
N PHE A 146 3.80 11.33 -7.65
CA PHE A 146 3.17 10.24 -8.40
C PHE A 146 4.19 9.21 -8.87
N TYR A 147 5.39 9.62 -9.31
CA TYR A 147 6.41 8.71 -9.80
C TYR A 147 7.24 8.08 -8.69
N THR A 148 7.69 8.86 -7.69
CA THR A 148 8.62 8.34 -6.66
C THR A 148 7.96 7.39 -5.66
N GLN A 149 6.65 7.44 -5.54
CA GLN A 149 5.85 6.59 -4.65
C GLN A 149 4.67 6.02 -5.45
N LEU A 150 4.95 4.99 -6.25
CA LEU A 150 3.93 4.34 -7.08
C LEU A 150 2.84 3.72 -6.23
N GLN A 151 1.58 3.92 -6.65
CA GLN A 151 0.43 3.33 -6.01
C GLN A 151 -0.79 3.38 -6.95
N PHE A 152 -1.41 2.23 -7.19
CA PHE A 152 -2.51 2.10 -8.15
C PHE A 152 -3.68 3.07 -7.94
N THR A 153 -3.98 3.48 -6.69
CA THR A 153 -5.02 4.49 -6.40
C THR A 153 -4.63 5.88 -6.92
N LYS A 154 -3.34 6.23 -6.81
CA LYS A 154 -2.79 7.48 -7.38
C LYS A 154 -2.84 7.45 -8.90
N VAL A 155 -2.46 6.32 -9.50
CA VAL A 155 -2.53 6.11 -10.96
C VAL A 155 -3.96 6.27 -11.45
N ALA A 156 -4.93 5.64 -10.76
CA ALA A 156 -6.35 5.81 -11.06
C ALA A 156 -6.77 7.29 -10.99
N GLY A 157 -6.39 7.97 -9.93
CA GLY A 157 -6.75 9.38 -9.71
C GLY A 157 -6.28 10.30 -10.82
N ILE A 158 -4.99 10.23 -11.19
CA ILE A 158 -4.42 11.11 -12.22
C ILE A 158 -5.00 10.82 -13.61
N LEU A 159 -5.25 9.55 -13.95
CA LEU A 159 -5.90 9.15 -15.21
C LEU A 159 -7.32 9.71 -15.31
N LEU A 160 -8.10 9.62 -14.24
CA LEU A 160 -9.46 10.15 -14.17
C LEU A 160 -9.47 11.68 -14.31
N VAL A 161 -8.53 12.38 -13.66
CA VAL A 161 -8.36 13.83 -13.81
C VAL A 161 -8.06 14.19 -15.26
N ALA A 162 -7.13 13.49 -15.92
CA ALA A 162 -6.78 13.70 -17.31
C ALA A 162 -7.98 13.51 -18.24
N GLY A 163 -8.71 12.41 -18.06
CA GLY A 163 -9.90 12.11 -18.87
C GLY A 163 -11.00 13.16 -18.72
N ILE A 164 -11.34 13.54 -17.47
CA ILE A 164 -12.39 14.56 -17.23
C ILE A 164 -11.97 15.92 -17.76
N LEU A 165 -10.72 16.34 -17.58
CA LEU A 165 -10.22 17.61 -18.12
C LEU A 165 -10.33 17.66 -19.66
N LEU A 166 -9.93 16.60 -20.35
CA LEU A 166 -10.05 16.50 -21.81
C LEU A 166 -11.51 16.59 -22.27
N VAL A 167 -12.44 15.87 -21.62
CA VAL A 167 -13.87 15.94 -21.94
C VAL A 167 -14.39 17.36 -21.74
N VAL A 168 -14.15 17.96 -20.57
CA VAL A 168 -14.65 19.29 -20.25
C VAL A 168 -14.10 20.35 -21.20
N ASP A 169 -12.80 20.31 -21.49
CA ASP A 169 -12.18 21.29 -22.39
C ASP A 169 -12.69 21.15 -23.84
N ASN A 170 -12.94 19.92 -24.31
CA ASN A 170 -13.56 19.69 -25.61
C ASN A 170 -15.01 20.20 -25.69
N LEU A 171 -15.82 19.97 -24.65
CA LEU A 171 -17.18 20.47 -24.58
C LEU A 171 -17.24 22.02 -24.55
N MET A 172 -16.26 22.65 -23.93
CA MET A 172 -16.14 24.12 -23.87
C MET A 172 -15.46 24.75 -25.10
N SER A 173 -14.86 23.95 -25.99
CA SER A 173 -14.27 24.42 -27.25
C SER A 173 -15.37 24.72 -28.29
N ASN A 174 -15.05 25.42 -29.37
CA ASN A 174 -16.02 25.65 -30.47
C ASN A 174 -16.35 24.38 -31.23
N GLU A 175 -15.36 23.52 -31.45
CA GLU A 175 -15.47 22.27 -32.20
C GLU A 175 -15.03 21.10 -31.29
N ILE A 176 -15.75 19.98 -31.38
CA ILE A 176 -15.41 18.76 -30.66
C ILE A 176 -14.39 17.98 -31.48
N ASN A 177 -13.26 17.63 -30.85
CA ASN A 177 -12.26 16.76 -31.43
C ASN A 177 -12.53 15.31 -30.96
N ILE A 178 -12.98 14.47 -31.89
CA ILE A 178 -13.34 13.06 -31.59
C ILE A 178 -12.13 12.24 -31.10
N ILE A 179 -10.92 12.53 -31.63
CA ILE A 179 -9.70 11.83 -31.19
C ILE A 179 -9.41 12.15 -29.73
N GLU A 180 -9.51 13.40 -29.33
CA GLU A 180 -9.30 13.80 -27.93
C GLU A 180 -10.37 13.19 -27.01
N ILE A 181 -11.62 13.07 -27.46
CA ILE A 181 -12.68 12.39 -26.72
C ILE A 181 -12.35 10.90 -26.59
N ALA A 182 -11.86 10.23 -27.63
CA ALA A 182 -11.44 8.83 -27.55
C ALA A 182 -10.28 8.63 -26.57
N VAL A 183 -9.27 9.53 -26.60
CA VAL A 183 -8.17 9.52 -25.63
C VAL A 183 -8.70 9.77 -24.20
N ALA A 184 -9.64 10.71 -24.02
CA ALA A 184 -10.25 10.96 -22.72
C ALA A 184 -10.94 9.70 -22.16
N PHE A 185 -11.69 8.99 -23.01
CA PHE A 185 -12.34 7.73 -22.63
C PHE A 185 -11.35 6.62 -22.34
N MET A 186 -10.23 6.54 -23.06
CA MET A 186 -9.14 5.61 -22.74
C MET A 186 -8.58 5.90 -21.33
N GLN A 187 -8.31 7.18 -21.01
CA GLN A 187 -7.84 7.59 -19.68
C GLN A 187 -8.87 7.23 -18.59
N LEU A 188 -10.15 7.53 -18.81
CA LEU A 188 -11.24 7.22 -17.87
C LEU A 188 -11.34 5.71 -17.65
N THR A 189 -11.31 4.92 -18.72
CA THR A 189 -11.39 3.45 -18.67
C THR A 189 -10.22 2.88 -17.85
N MET A 190 -9.00 3.28 -18.18
CA MET A 190 -7.82 2.85 -17.42
C MET A 190 -7.92 3.26 -15.95
N GLY A 191 -8.33 4.50 -15.64
CA GLY A 191 -8.50 4.97 -14.28
C GLY A 191 -9.56 4.17 -13.48
N ILE A 192 -10.69 3.82 -14.11
CA ILE A 192 -11.72 2.95 -13.50
C ILE A 192 -11.16 1.54 -13.28
N MET A 193 -10.38 1.01 -14.21
CA MET A 193 -9.78 -0.32 -14.11
C MET A 193 -8.73 -0.39 -12.98
N TYR A 194 -7.90 0.64 -12.79
CA TYR A 194 -6.96 0.69 -11.66
C TYR A 194 -7.68 0.78 -10.31
N ARG A 195 -8.66 1.68 -10.16
CA ARG A 195 -9.41 1.77 -8.90
C ARG A 195 -10.79 2.36 -9.14
N ARG A 196 -11.80 1.50 -9.19
CA ARG A 196 -13.18 1.90 -9.46
C ARG A 196 -13.73 2.95 -8.47
N SER A 197 -13.41 2.84 -7.20
CA SER A 197 -13.88 3.79 -6.16
C SER A 197 -13.41 5.23 -6.40
N CYS A 198 -12.26 5.42 -7.07
CA CYS A 198 -11.74 6.74 -7.39
C CYS A 198 -12.61 7.50 -8.39
N PHE A 199 -13.42 6.82 -9.22
CA PHE A 199 -14.23 7.45 -10.26
C PHE A 199 -15.17 8.52 -9.71
N PHE A 200 -16.01 8.16 -8.74
CA PHE A 200 -16.94 9.12 -8.15
C PHE A 200 -16.23 10.16 -7.28
N MET A 201 -15.16 9.78 -6.61
CA MET A 201 -14.36 10.69 -5.80
C MET A 201 -13.75 11.82 -6.65
N ILE A 202 -13.17 11.50 -7.80
CA ILE A 202 -12.56 12.49 -8.70
C ILE A 202 -13.64 13.31 -9.41
N ILE A 203 -14.77 12.71 -9.81
CA ILE A 203 -15.92 13.49 -10.32
C ILE A 203 -16.36 14.51 -9.28
N TRP A 204 -16.47 14.13 -8.01
CA TRP A 204 -16.83 15.06 -6.94
C TRP A 204 -15.77 16.14 -6.75
N ALA A 205 -14.49 15.81 -6.75
CA ALA A 205 -13.40 16.80 -6.65
C ALA A 205 -13.43 17.82 -7.79
N MET A 206 -13.84 17.40 -9.00
CA MET A 206 -13.94 18.24 -10.19
C MET A 206 -15.34 18.83 -10.40
N LEU A 207 -16.30 18.58 -9.49
CA LEU A 207 -17.68 19.03 -9.61
C LEU A 207 -17.82 20.54 -9.90
N PRO A 208 -17.08 21.46 -9.26
CA PRO A 208 -17.17 22.88 -9.59
C PRO A 208 -16.85 23.17 -11.05
N LEU A 209 -15.88 22.49 -11.65
CA LEU A 209 -15.55 22.65 -13.07
C LEU A 209 -16.63 22.05 -13.97
N ILE A 210 -17.17 20.90 -13.62
CA ILE A 210 -18.28 20.24 -14.35
C ILE A 210 -19.51 21.13 -14.34
N CYS A 211 -19.84 21.74 -13.20
CA CYS A 211 -20.94 22.69 -13.09
C CYS A 211 -20.71 23.94 -13.97
N ILE A 212 -19.51 24.50 -13.99
CA ILE A 212 -19.16 25.62 -14.88
C ILE A 212 -19.36 25.21 -16.35
N CYS A 213 -18.88 24.04 -16.75
CA CYS A 213 -19.06 23.53 -18.10
C CYS A 213 -20.54 23.41 -18.46
N PHE A 214 -21.34 22.81 -17.59
CA PHE A 214 -22.77 22.65 -17.81
C PHE A 214 -23.51 23.98 -17.92
N ILE A 215 -23.23 24.94 -17.03
CA ILE A 215 -23.79 26.31 -17.10
C ILE A 215 -23.38 26.97 -18.42
N TYR A 216 -22.11 26.83 -18.85
CA TYR A 216 -21.63 27.37 -20.12
C TYR A 216 -22.43 26.80 -21.29
N LEU A 217 -22.63 25.46 -21.36
CA LEU A 217 -23.39 24.83 -22.42
C LEU A 217 -24.84 25.29 -22.47
N LEU A 218 -25.47 25.48 -21.30
CA LEU A 218 -26.84 26.02 -21.22
C LEU A 218 -26.94 27.47 -21.71
N THR A 219 -25.94 28.30 -21.39
CA THR A 219 -25.91 29.71 -21.82
C THR A 219 -25.70 29.85 -23.34
N GLN A 220 -24.88 28.97 -23.92
CA GLN A 220 -24.67 28.92 -25.37
C GLN A 220 -25.86 28.36 -26.13
N LYS A 221 -26.87 27.79 -25.45
CA LYS A 221 -28.05 27.15 -26.05
C LYS A 221 -27.72 26.11 -27.13
N ASN A 222 -26.55 25.48 -27.05
CA ASN A 222 -26.08 24.49 -28.03
C ASN A 222 -26.62 23.12 -27.66
N ILE A 223 -27.82 22.82 -28.09
CA ILE A 223 -28.53 21.55 -27.79
C ILE A 223 -27.68 20.34 -28.20
N LYS A 224 -26.97 20.38 -29.34
CA LYS A 224 -26.14 19.26 -29.79
C LYS A 224 -25.02 18.94 -28.81
N LYS A 225 -24.37 19.95 -28.25
CA LYS A 225 -23.31 19.75 -27.24
C LYS A 225 -23.87 19.28 -25.89
N ILE A 226 -25.05 19.77 -25.51
CA ILE A 226 -25.71 19.31 -24.27
C ILE A 226 -26.06 17.82 -24.38
N ILE A 227 -26.67 17.41 -25.51
CA ILE A 227 -26.95 16.00 -25.77
C ILE A 227 -25.65 15.18 -25.78
N GLY A 228 -24.61 15.67 -26.45
CA GLY A 228 -23.29 15.04 -26.48
C GLY A 228 -22.71 14.85 -25.07
N ALA A 229 -22.77 15.86 -24.21
CA ALA A 229 -22.33 15.78 -22.82
C ALA A 229 -23.11 14.72 -22.02
N CYS A 230 -24.43 14.67 -22.19
CA CYS A 230 -25.28 13.64 -21.56
C CYS A 230 -24.90 12.23 -22.08
N CYS A 231 -24.72 12.06 -23.39
CA CYS A 231 -24.28 10.78 -23.96
C CYS A 231 -22.91 10.34 -23.40
N LEU A 232 -21.94 11.25 -23.32
CA LEU A 232 -20.62 10.97 -22.75
C LEU A 232 -20.71 10.55 -21.29
N ALA A 233 -21.54 11.24 -20.47
CA ALA A 233 -21.76 10.87 -19.08
C ALA A 233 -22.40 9.48 -18.94
N ILE A 234 -23.42 9.19 -19.75
CA ILE A 234 -24.09 7.88 -19.79
C ILE A 234 -23.09 6.79 -20.20
N THR A 235 -22.27 7.04 -21.24
CA THR A 235 -21.24 6.08 -21.67
C THR A 235 -20.22 5.81 -20.57
N ALA A 236 -19.78 6.83 -19.82
CA ALA A 236 -18.86 6.65 -18.69
C ALA A 236 -19.50 5.80 -17.57
N LEU A 237 -20.79 5.97 -17.30
CA LEU A 237 -21.52 5.14 -16.33
C LEU A 237 -21.69 3.69 -16.82
N PHE A 238 -21.95 3.49 -18.11
CA PHE A 238 -21.98 2.14 -18.69
C PHE A 238 -20.62 1.44 -18.64
N LEU A 239 -19.53 2.16 -18.91
CA LEU A 239 -18.18 1.62 -18.74
C LEU A 239 -17.90 1.25 -17.27
N PHE A 240 -18.24 2.13 -16.34
CA PHE A 240 -18.10 1.85 -14.90
C PHE A 240 -18.86 0.58 -14.49
N TRP A 241 -20.11 0.46 -14.91
CA TRP A 241 -20.94 -0.69 -14.58
C TRP A 241 -20.47 -1.96 -15.32
N GLY A 242 -20.15 -1.87 -16.61
CA GLY A 242 -19.69 -2.99 -17.42
C GLY A 242 -18.38 -3.59 -16.91
N LEU A 243 -17.40 -2.73 -16.59
CA LEU A 243 -16.14 -3.18 -15.98
C LEU A 243 -16.36 -3.83 -14.61
N LYS A 244 -17.34 -3.32 -13.82
CA LYS A 244 -17.73 -3.98 -12.57
C LYS A 244 -18.27 -5.39 -12.82
N GLN A 245 -19.14 -5.58 -13.80
CA GLN A 245 -19.73 -6.89 -14.08
C GLN A 245 -18.69 -7.90 -14.58
N ILE A 246 -17.78 -7.45 -15.46
CA ILE A 246 -16.67 -8.29 -15.93
C ILE A 246 -15.83 -8.76 -14.76
N ASP A 247 -15.46 -7.86 -13.86
CA ASP A 247 -14.67 -8.13 -12.67
C ASP A 247 -15.40 -9.12 -11.74
N THR A 248 -16.64 -8.81 -11.40
CA THR A 248 -17.46 -9.69 -10.52
C THR A 248 -17.63 -11.09 -11.13
N HIS A 249 -17.81 -11.20 -12.43
CA HIS A 249 -17.94 -12.49 -13.10
C HIS A 249 -16.63 -13.30 -13.06
N SER A 250 -15.50 -12.63 -13.18
CA SER A 250 -14.18 -13.28 -13.11
C SER A 250 -13.88 -13.89 -11.73
N TYR A 251 -14.42 -13.31 -10.65
CA TYR A 251 -14.30 -13.80 -9.27
C TYR A 251 -15.51 -14.67 -8.84
N SER A 252 -16.26 -15.26 -9.76
CA SER A 252 -17.50 -16.00 -9.44
C SER A 252 -17.31 -17.52 -9.30
N THR A 253 -16.09 -18.06 -9.48
CA THR A 253 -15.86 -19.48 -9.19
C THR A 253 -15.87 -19.71 -7.67
N PRO A 254 -16.20 -20.93 -7.20
CA PRO A 254 -16.28 -21.24 -5.76
C PRO A 254 -15.02 -20.82 -4.99
N GLU A 255 -13.84 -21.17 -5.52
CA GLU A 255 -12.56 -20.90 -4.87
C GLU A 255 -12.29 -19.39 -4.72
N TRP A 256 -12.68 -18.60 -5.76
CA TRP A 256 -12.56 -17.15 -5.69
C TRP A 256 -13.62 -16.52 -4.80
N GLN A 257 -14.81 -17.11 -4.68
CA GLN A 257 -15.84 -16.65 -3.74
C GLN A 257 -15.39 -16.86 -2.29
N ASP A 258 -14.88 -18.04 -1.97
CA ASP A 258 -14.35 -18.37 -0.64
C ASP A 258 -13.22 -17.42 -0.24
N TYR A 259 -12.26 -17.21 -1.16
CA TYR A 259 -11.18 -16.22 -0.94
C TYR A 259 -11.73 -14.80 -0.72
N THR A 260 -12.68 -14.36 -1.55
CA THR A 260 -13.21 -13.00 -1.50
C THR A 260 -13.98 -12.76 -0.19
N GLU A 261 -14.76 -13.74 0.27
CA GLU A 261 -15.45 -13.70 1.56
C GLU A 261 -14.45 -13.61 2.70
N TYR A 262 -13.49 -14.52 2.76
CA TYR A 262 -12.43 -14.51 3.76
C TYR A 262 -11.66 -13.18 3.78
N ASN A 263 -11.17 -12.72 2.62
CA ASN A 263 -10.40 -11.49 2.50
C ASN A 263 -11.21 -10.25 2.91
N SER A 264 -12.52 -10.24 2.65
CA SER A 264 -13.41 -9.16 3.04
C SER A 264 -13.57 -9.03 4.57
N VAL A 265 -13.88 -10.14 5.26
CA VAL A 265 -14.07 -10.11 6.73
C VAL A 265 -12.73 -9.92 7.45
N ARG A 266 -11.65 -10.55 6.96
CA ARG A 266 -10.30 -10.35 7.46
C ARG A 266 -9.87 -8.88 7.36
N GLY A 267 -10.07 -8.27 6.17
CA GLY A 267 -9.76 -6.86 5.96
C GLY A 267 -10.53 -5.96 6.92
N GLN A 268 -11.82 -6.20 7.15
CA GLN A 268 -12.60 -5.45 8.13
C GLN A 268 -12.01 -5.55 9.53
N LEU A 269 -11.62 -6.76 9.98
CA LEU A 269 -11.03 -6.96 11.29
C LEU A 269 -9.69 -6.23 11.45
N LEU A 270 -8.76 -6.43 10.50
CA LEU A 270 -7.40 -5.89 10.59
C LEU A 270 -7.35 -4.37 10.37
N ASP A 271 -8.15 -3.83 9.45
CA ASP A 271 -8.21 -2.39 9.19
C ASP A 271 -8.79 -1.59 10.38
N HIS A 272 -9.59 -2.25 11.22
CA HIS A 272 -10.24 -1.61 12.36
C HIS A 272 -9.64 -1.99 13.72
N GLY A 273 -8.71 -2.95 13.72
CA GLY A 273 -8.11 -3.52 14.92
C GLY A 273 -9.00 -4.58 15.58
N PHE A 274 -8.39 -5.43 16.38
CA PHE A 274 -9.11 -6.43 17.16
C PHE A 274 -9.94 -5.75 18.29
N PRO A 275 -11.12 -6.29 18.66
CA PRO A 275 -11.79 -5.92 19.90
C PRO A 275 -10.87 -6.09 21.10
N ASP A 276 -11.06 -5.26 22.14
CA ASP A 276 -10.24 -5.38 23.35
C ASP A 276 -10.36 -6.78 23.96
N TYR A 277 -9.21 -7.43 24.18
CA TYR A 277 -9.15 -8.80 24.67
C TYR A 277 -9.73 -8.92 26.09
N GLU A 278 -9.39 -8.01 26.99
CA GLU A 278 -9.78 -8.07 28.41
C GLU A 278 -11.30 -7.86 28.55
N GLU A 279 -11.89 -7.02 27.72
CA GLU A 279 -13.34 -6.78 27.71
C GLU A 279 -14.13 -7.95 27.06
N ASN A 280 -13.50 -8.77 26.21
CA ASN A 280 -14.16 -9.80 25.39
C ASN A 280 -13.57 -11.22 25.61
N GLN A 281 -12.92 -11.49 26.74
CA GLN A 281 -12.23 -12.75 27.04
C GLN A 281 -13.06 -14.02 26.77
N GLU A 282 -14.35 -14.01 27.13
CA GLU A 282 -15.25 -15.14 26.95
C GLU A 282 -15.43 -15.50 25.45
N VAL A 283 -15.52 -14.48 24.59
CA VAL A 283 -15.64 -14.70 23.14
C VAL A 283 -14.33 -15.26 22.58
N TYR A 284 -13.19 -14.67 22.95
CA TYR A 284 -11.89 -15.16 22.50
C TYR A 284 -11.64 -16.60 22.94
N LYS A 285 -11.97 -16.97 24.18
CA LYS A 285 -11.87 -18.35 24.67
C LYS A 285 -12.77 -19.31 23.90
N GLN A 286 -14.01 -18.91 23.56
CA GLN A 286 -14.90 -19.73 22.74
C GLN A 286 -14.36 -19.94 21.32
N LEU A 287 -13.57 -19.00 20.81
CA LEU A 287 -12.93 -19.08 19.50
C LEU A 287 -11.57 -19.85 19.56
N GLY A 288 -11.14 -20.28 20.74
CA GLY A 288 -9.85 -20.93 20.94
C GLY A 288 -8.66 -19.97 20.85
N MET A 289 -8.89 -18.65 20.99
CA MET A 289 -7.85 -17.62 20.85
C MET A 289 -7.38 -17.14 22.22
N GLN A 290 -6.07 -16.98 22.38
CA GLN A 290 -5.42 -16.36 23.53
C GLN A 290 -5.00 -14.91 23.20
N LYS A 291 -4.55 -14.17 24.20
CA LYS A 291 -4.11 -12.78 24.03
C LYS A 291 -2.91 -12.65 23.06
N GLU A 292 -1.98 -13.57 23.18
CA GLU A 292 -0.79 -13.67 22.34
C GLU A 292 -1.12 -13.97 20.88
N ASP A 293 -2.22 -14.71 20.64
CA ASP A 293 -2.68 -15.01 19.29
C ASP A 293 -3.23 -13.74 18.61
N VAL A 294 -3.92 -12.89 19.35
CA VAL A 294 -4.39 -11.58 18.84
C VAL A 294 -3.20 -10.74 18.41
N GLN A 295 -2.12 -10.73 19.19
CA GLN A 295 -0.88 -10.04 18.82
C GLN A 295 -0.24 -10.65 17.57
N TYR A 296 -0.19 -11.99 17.48
CA TYR A 296 0.34 -12.72 16.34
C TYR A 296 -0.43 -12.41 15.06
N TYR A 297 -1.77 -12.46 15.11
CA TYR A 297 -2.63 -12.12 13.98
C TYR A 297 -2.54 -10.62 13.59
N SER A 298 -2.35 -9.73 14.55
CA SER A 298 -2.12 -8.31 14.29
C SER A 298 -0.82 -8.04 13.53
N ASN A 299 0.14 -8.96 13.60
CA ASN A 299 1.36 -8.98 12.80
C ASN A 299 1.19 -9.71 11.45
N TRP A 300 -0.04 -9.85 10.98
CA TRP A 300 -0.41 -10.35 9.66
C TRP A 300 -0.07 -11.82 9.37
N ASN A 301 0.12 -12.68 10.38
CA ASN A 301 0.28 -14.12 10.23
C ASN A 301 -0.95 -14.83 10.79
N PHE A 302 -1.77 -15.44 9.94
CA PHE A 302 -3.09 -15.95 10.32
C PHE A 302 -3.61 -17.08 9.42
N ALA A 303 -2.75 -17.82 8.74
CA ALA A 303 -3.15 -18.91 7.84
C ALA A 303 -3.55 -20.19 8.61
N ASP A 304 -4.31 -20.05 9.68
CA ASP A 304 -4.86 -21.15 10.46
C ASP A 304 -6.36 -21.30 10.22
N PRO A 305 -6.78 -22.29 9.40
CA PRO A 305 -8.18 -22.46 9.06
C PRO A 305 -9.04 -23.02 10.21
N GLN A 306 -8.43 -23.58 11.26
CA GLN A 306 -9.17 -24.10 12.41
C GLN A 306 -9.57 -22.98 13.37
N ILE A 307 -8.69 -22.01 13.59
CA ILE A 307 -8.88 -20.95 14.57
C ILE A 307 -9.29 -19.64 13.90
N PHE A 308 -8.56 -19.21 12.88
CA PHE A 308 -8.77 -17.92 12.21
C PHE A 308 -9.51 -18.09 10.88
N ASN A 309 -10.76 -18.50 10.95
CA ASN A 309 -11.66 -18.73 9.81
C ASN A 309 -12.75 -17.66 9.69
N VAL A 310 -13.52 -17.69 8.60
CA VAL A 310 -14.59 -16.71 8.31
C VAL A 310 -15.58 -16.56 9.47
N GLU A 311 -15.98 -17.66 10.12
CA GLU A 311 -16.93 -17.63 11.23
C GLU A 311 -16.35 -16.92 12.45
N SER A 312 -15.12 -17.28 12.85
CA SER A 312 -14.41 -16.67 13.98
C SER A 312 -14.18 -15.18 13.76
N ILE A 313 -13.70 -14.82 12.57
CA ILE A 313 -13.45 -13.42 12.21
C ILE A 313 -14.74 -12.61 12.20
N SER A 314 -15.83 -13.16 11.65
CA SER A 314 -17.13 -12.48 11.59
C SER A 314 -17.70 -12.18 12.98
N LYS A 315 -17.51 -13.07 13.95
CA LYS A 315 -17.88 -12.83 15.35
C LYS A 315 -17.10 -11.66 15.96
N LEU A 316 -15.79 -11.58 15.69
CA LEU A 316 -14.97 -10.46 16.15
C LEU A 316 -15.33 -9.13 15.47
N VAL A 317 -15.64 -9.16 14.17
CA VAL A 317 -16.11 -7.98 13.43
C VAL A 317 -17.44 -7.48 13.98
N ALA A 318 -18.36 -8.37 14.36
CA ALA A 318 -19.63 -7.99 14.97
C ALA A 318 -19.43 -7.21 16.29
N LEU A 319 -18.48 -7.64 17.14
CA LEU A 319 -18.13 -6.92 18.37
C LEU A 319 -17.58 -5.51 18.10
N GLN A 320 -16.84 -5.33 17.01
CA GLN A 320 -16.33 -4.01 16.61
C GLN A 320 -17.46 -3.04 16.23
N GLN A 321 -18.53 -3.55 15.61
CA GLN A 321 -19.63 -2.70 15.14
C GLN A 321 -20.42 -2.08 16.29
N ASP A 322 -20.58 -2.80 17.40
CA ASP A 322 -21.26 -2.29 18.60
C ASP A 322 -20.54 -1.09 19.24
N THR A 323 -19.21 -0.98 19.05
CA THR A 323 -18.42 0.16 19.54
C THR A 323 -18.40 1.37 18.59
N LYS A 324 -18.85 1.22 17.33
CA LYS A 324 -18.73 2.22 16.25
C LYS A 324 -19.83 3.27 16.17
N GLU A 325 -20.91 3.17 16.91
CA GLU A 325 -21.98 4.19 16.90
C GLU A 325 -21.59 5.55 17.50
N GLN A 326 -20.33 5.76 17.86
CA GLN A 326 -19.87 7.07 18.29
C GLN A 326 -19.91 8.06 17.12
N MET A 327 -20.71 9.13 17.30
CA MET A 327 -20.82 10.23 16.34
C MET A 327 -19.43 10.78 15.96
N VAL A 328 -19.23 11.03 14.67
CA VAL A 328 -17.99 11.63 14.14
C VAL A 328 -17.72 12.96 14.85
N ASP A 329 -16.63 13.03 15.62
CA ASP A 329 -16.26 14.26 16.34
C ASP A 329 -15.69 15.30 15.37
N LYS A 330 -16.33 16.47 15.31
CA LYS A 330 -15.89 17.59 14.46
C LYS A 330 -14.51 18.12 14.83
N LYS A 331 -14.14 18.09 16.12
CA LYS A 331 -12.82 18.55 16.59
C LYS A 331 -11.74 17.58 16.14
N ASP A 332 -12.03 16.28 16.22
CA ASP A 332 -11.11 15.25 15.76
C ASP A 332 -10.89 15.32 14.25
N PHE A 333 -11.94 15.51 13.46
CA PHE A 333 -11.81 15.76 12.01
C PHE A 333 -10.88 16.92 11.68
N VAL A 334 -11.07 18.08 12.33
CA VAL A 334 -10.21 19.25 12.09
C VAL A 334 -8.75 18.94 12.48
N ARG A 335 -8.54 18.24 13.58
CA ARG A 335 -7.22 17.81 14.02
C ARG A 335 -6.57 16.88 12.97
N VAL A 336 -7.26 15.84 12.56
CA VAL A 336 -6.78 14.86 11.57
C VAL A 336 -6.48 15.53 10.23
N LEU A 337 -7.37 16.41 9.77
CA LEU A 337 -7.18 17.16 8.52
C LEU A 337 -5.93 18.04 8.59
N THR A 338 -5.79 18.84 9.65
CA THR A 338 -4.67 19.79 9.77
C THR A 338 -3.34 19.09 9.99
N THR A 339 -3.28 18.09 10.87
CA THR A 339 -2.05 17.35 11.15
C THR A 339 -1.65 16.42 10.02
N GLY A 340 -2.61 15.81 9.31
CA GLY A 340 -2.36 14.97 8.14
C GLY A 340 -1.78 15.79 6.99
N TYR A 341 -2.48 16.86 6.59
CA TYR A 341 -2.04 17.70 5.47
C TYR A 341 -0.73 18.44 5.74
N ALA A 342 -0.43 18.80 7.00
CA ALA A 342 0.84 19.44 7.36
C ALA A 342 2.08 18.55 7.08
N LYS A 343 1.90 17.24 7.02
CA LYS A 343 2.97 16.27 6.75
C LYS A 343 3.18 16.02 5.26
N TYR A 344 2.22 16.41 4.39
CA TYR A 344 2.29 16.13 2.97
C TYR A 344 3.20 17.11 2.23
N GLY A 345 4.23 16.63 1.58
CA GLY A 345 5.20 17.45 0.86
C GLY A 345 4.63 18.22 -0.33
N TRP A 346 3.50 17.80 -0.90
CA TRP A 346 2.78 18.52 -1.96
C TRP A 346 1.84 19.62 -1.45
N MET A 347 1.65 19.75 -0.14
CA MET A 347 0.75 20.74 0.47
C MET A 347 1.04 22.20 0.05
N PRO A 348 2.30 22.65 -0.08
CA PRO A 348 2.56 23.99 -0.57
C PRO A 348 1.99 24.29 -1.95
N LEU A 349 2.06 23.32 -2.88
CA LEU A 349 1.48 23.44 -4.23
C LEU A 349 -0.04 23.57 -4.20
N PHE A 350 -0.67 22.78 -3.34
CA PHE A 350 -2.10 22.83 -3.12
C PHE A 350 -2.54 24.21 -2.61
N LEU A 351 -1.91 24.72 -1.55
CA LEU A 351 -2.21 26.04 -0.97
C LEU A 351 -2.02 27.17 -1.99
N ILE A 352 -0.95 27.10 -2.78
CA ILE A 352 -0.69 28.12 -3.80
C ILE A 352 -1.79 28.17 -4.86
N SER A 353 -2.34 27.02 -5.25
CA SER A 353 -3.45 27.01 -6.20
C SER A 353 -4.66 27.82 -5.68
N PHE A 354 -4.93 27.78 -4.38
CA PHE A 354 -5.96 28.59 -3.74
C PHE A 354 -5.55 30.08 -3.61
N LEU A 355 -4.30 30.37 -3.26
CA LEU A 355 -3.80 31.76 -3.22
C LEU A 355 -3.88 32.43 -4.59
N MET A 356 -3.63 31.68 -5.67
CA MET A 356 -3.81 32.21 -7.03
C MET A 356 -5.26 32.59 -7.32
N LEU A 357 -6.25 31.85 -6.79
CA LEU A 357 -7.66 32.19 -6.91
C LEU A 357 -8.01 33.51 -6.17
N VAL A 358 -7.37 33.80 -5.03
CA VAL A 358 -7.59 35.04 -4.26
C VAL A 358 -7.22 36.28 -5.08
N PHE A 359 -6.23 36.16 -5.97
CA PHE A 359 -5.80 37.26 -6.82
C PHE A 359 -6.70 37.53 -8.05
N ILE A 360 -7.70 36.67 -8.29
CA ILE A 360 -8.69 36.88 -9.34
C ILE A 360 -9.67 38.01 -8.89
N LYS A 361 -9.82 39.03 -9.71
CA LYS A 361 -10.73 40.14 -9.44
C LYS A 361 -12.11 39.85 -10.02
N GLY A 362 -13.16 40.14 -9.24
CA GLY A 362 -14.52 40.04 -9.72
C GLY A 362 -15.43 39.12 -8.94
N LYS A 363 -16.49 38.59 -9.60
CA LYS A 363 -17.46 37.67 -9.00
C LYS A 363 -16.89 36.26 -8.79
N GLU A 364 -15.72 35.99 -9.33
CA GLU A 364 -14.99 34.72 -9.24
C GLU A 364 -14.53 34.40 -7.81
N LYS A 365 -14.57 35.37 -6.90
CA LYS A 365 -14.37 35.11 -5.44
C LYS A 365 -15.38 34.12 -4.87
N TYR A 366 -16.57 34.00 -5.45
CA TYR A 366 -17.56 32.99 -5.04
C TYR A 366 -17.13 31.57 -5.44
N PHE A 367 -16.35 31.44 -6.52
CA PHE A 367 -15.75 30.16 -6.90
C PHE A 367 -14.76 29.67 -5.85
N LEU A 368 -13.94 30.55 -5.28
CA LEU A 368 -13.01 30.21 -4.19
C LEU A 368 -13.79 29.60 -3.00
N GLY A 369 -14.87 30.25 -2.57
CA GLY A 369 -15.72 29.73 -1.49
C GLY A 369 -16.34 28.37 -1.81
N ALA A 370 -16.86 28.20 -3.03
CA ALA A 370 -17.41 26.92 -3.49
C ALA A 370 -16.36 25.83 -3.54
N GLN A 371 -15.14 26.14 -3.98
CA GLN A 371 -14.04 25.17 -4.07
C GLN A 371 -13.54 24.73 -2.68
N ILE A 372 -13.41 25.67 -1.74
CA ILE A 372 -13.07 25.37 -0.35
C ILE A 372 -14.15 24.49 0.28
N LEU A 373 -15.42 24.86 0.13
CA LEU A 373 -16.53 24.08 0.67
C LEU A 373 -16.57 22.67 0.08
N ASN A 374 -16.43 22.55 -1.24
CA ASN A 374 -16.39 21.26 -1.93
C ASN A 374 -15.26 20.37 -1.41
N PHE A 375 -14.06 20.93 -1.26
CA PHE A 375 -12.91 20.20 -0.72
C PHE A 375 -13.17 19.72 0.72
N ILE A 376 -13.69 20.60 1.61
CA ILE A 376 -14.00 20.23 2.99
C ILE A 376 -15.06 19.12 3.05
N LEU A 377 -16.10 19.17 2.20
CA LEU A 377 -17.14 18.15 2.15
C LEU A 377 -16.59 16.80 1.69
N ILE A 378 -15.68 16.78 0.71
CA ILE A 378 -15.04 15.53 0.27
C ILE A 378 -14.18 14.96 1.40
N GLN A 379 -13.39 15.80 2.08
CA GLN A 379 -12.53 15.35 3.17
C GLN A 379 -13.34 14.85 4.36
N TRP A 380 -14.46 15.48 4.66
CA TRP A 380 -15.39 15.01 5.69
C TRP A 380 -15.95 13.62 5.36
N TYR A 381 -16.35 13.42 4.09
CA TYR A 381 -16.86 12.15 3.62
C TYR A 381 -15.79 11.06 3.66
N LEU A 382 -14.58 11.34 3.19
CA LEU A 382 -13.46 10.40 3.24
C LEU A 382 -13.08 10.04 4.68
N TYR A 383 -13.03 11.03 5.58
CA TYR A 383 -12.80 10.82 6.99
C TYR A 383 -13.84 9.90 7.63
N ALA A 384 -15.12 10.07 7.28
CA ALA A 384 -16.19 9.24 7.79
C ALA A 384 -16.11 7.78 7.31
N ILE A 385 -15.72 7.57 6.03
CA ILE A 385 -15.64 6.22 5.42
C ILE A 385 -14.35 5.50 5.83
N LEU A 386 -13.21 6.20 5.90
CA LEU A 386 -11.89 5.65 6.17
C LEU A 386 -11.56 5.54 7.68
N ASN A 387 -12.57 5.32 8.52
CA ASN A 387 -12.39 5.10 9.96
C ASN A 387 -11.58 6.17 10.69
N ARG A 388 -11.88 7.43 10.40
CA ARG A 388 -11.33 8.61 11.09
C ARG A 388 -9.84 8.88 10.84
N TYR A 389 -9.28 8.38 9.75
CA TYR A 389 -7.96 8.81 9.28
C TYR A 389 -8.00 9.16 7.78
N LEU A 390 -7.02 9.93 7.32
CA LEU A 390 -6.87 10.30 5.93
C LEU A 390 -5.67 9.55 5.33
N GLN A 391 -5.83 9.05 4.11
CA GLN A 391 -4.78 8.30 3.41
C GLN A 391 -4.11 9.19 2.37
N GLN A 392 -2.80 9.36 2.44
CA GLN A 392 -2.03 10.20 1.52
C GLN A 392 -2.28 9.85 0.05
N ARG A 393 -2.35 8.55 -0.28
CA ARG A 393 -2.59 8.04 -1.64
C ARG A 393 -3.95 8.46 -2.22
N VAL A 394 -4.95 8.68 -1.35
CA VAL A 394 -6.28 9.17 -1.75
C VAL A 394 -6.27 10.69 -1.82
N ASP A 395 -5.73 11.34 -0.80
CA ASP A 395 -5.74 12.80 -0.66
C ASP A 395 -4.98 13.51 -1.76
N ILE A 396 -3.83 12.97 -2.21
CA ILE A 396 -3.05 13.56 -3.30
C ILE A 396 -3.86 13.61 -4.61
N SER A 397 -4.65 12.58 -4.89
CA SER A 397 -5.48 12.52 -6.10
C SER A 397 -6.59 13.56 -6.07
N VAL A 398 -7.25 13.73 -4.91
CA VAL A 398 -8.27 14.78 -4.68
C VAL A 398 -7.64 16.17 -4.76
N ALA A 399 -6.52 16.38 -4.08
CA ALA A 399 -5.81 17.67 -4.07
C ALA A 399 -5.36 18.05 -5.48
N PHE A 400 -4.81 17.10 -6.24
CA PHE A 400 -4.38 17.36 -7.61
C PHE A 400 -5.55 17.69 -8.54
N ALA A 401 -6.69 16.99 -8.41
CA ALA A 401 -7.91 17.34 -9.13
C ALA A 401 -8.34 18.78 -8.85
N VAL A 402 -8.38 19.17 -7.57
CA VAL A 402 -8.70 20.55 -7.14
C VAL A 402 -7.70 21.56 -7.71
N VAL A 403 -6.39 21.25 -7.66
CA VAL A 403 -5.34 22.13 -8.22
C VAL A 403 -5.52 22.32 -9.73
N CYS A 404 -5.79 21.26 -10.49
CA CYS A 404 -6.02 21.34 -11.92
C CYS A 404 -7.23 22.23 -12.26
N VAL A 405 -8.32 22.10 -11.48
CA VAL A 405 -9.50 22.96 -11.60
C VAL A 405 -9.15 24.43 -11.30
N ASN A 406 -8.44 24.69 -10.19
CA ASN A 406 -8.02 26.03 -9.80
C ASN A 406 -7.14 26.68 -10.87
N LEU A 407 -6.12 25.92 -11.37
CA LEU A 407 -5.25 26.42 -12.44
C LEU A 407 -6.02 26.77 -13.71
N LEU A 408 -6.95 25.91 -14.15
CA LEU A 408 -7.74 26.17 -15.34
C LEU A 408 -8.59 27.44 -15.20
N VAL A 409 -9.21 27.63 -14.03
CA VAL A 409 -9.99 28.85 -13.71
C VAL A 409 -9.08 30.09 -13.69
N VAL A 410 -7.91 30.02 -13.05
CA VAL A 410 -6.91 31.10 -13.03
C VAL A 410 -6.44 31.45 -14.44
N ILE A 411 -6.11 30.43 -15.26
CA ILE A 411 -5.65 30.65 -16.64
C ILE A 411 -6.69 31.41 -17.46
N LYS A 412 -7.94 31.06 -17.34
CA LYS A 412 -9.03 31.64 -18.12
C LYS A 412 -9.42 33.05 -17.64
N ASN A 413 -9.25 33.38 -16.36
CA ASN A 413 -9.74 34.65 -15.78
C ASN A 413 -8.65 35.69 -15.46
N CYS A 414 -7.37 35.35 -15.52
CA CYS A 414 -6.30 36.21 -15.05
C CYS A 414 -5.59 36.94 -16.21
N GLU A 415 -6.22 37.93 -16.80
CA GLU A 415 -5.52 38.86 -17.75
C GLU A 415 -4.53 39.82 -17.07
N LYS A 416 -4.62 40.02 -15.74
CA LYS A 416 -3.92 41.08 -14.98
C LYS A 416 -3.17 40.62 -13.72
N CYS A 417 -2.61 39.42 -13.69
CA CYS A 417 -1.73 39.06 -12.59
C CYS A 417 -0.36 39.73 -12.76
N SER A 418 0.14 40.50 -11.76
CA SER A 418 1.44 41.12 -11.87
C SER A 418 2.55 40.08 -11.96
N LYS A 419 3.52 40.29 -12.86
CA LYS A 419 4.66 39.34 -13.05
C LYS A 419 5.41 39.10 -11.73
N GLU A 420 5.57 40.15 -10.92
CA GLU A 420 6.30 40.12 -9.66
C GLU A 420 5.65 39.19 -8.62
N LYS A 421 4.31 39.22 -8.48
CA LYS A 421 3.58 38.31 -7.58
C LYS A 421 3.67 36.87 -8.02
N CYS A 422 3.61 36.59 -9.33
CA CYS A 422 3.76 35.23 -9.86
C CYS A 422 5.17 34.69 -9.62
N ILE A 423 6.21 35.50 -9.85
CA ILE A 423 7.61 35.12 -9.62
C ILE A 423 7.83 34.85 -8.12
N GLY A 424 7.34 35.72 -7.23
CA GLY A 424 7.46 35.51 -5.78
C GLY A 424 6.84 34.22 -5.31
N LEU A 425 5.64 33.90 -5.81
CA LEU A 425 4.97 32.63 -5.50
C LEU A 425 5.77 31.41 -5.99
N ILE A 426 6.27 31.42 -7.22
CA ILE A 426 7.10 30.35 -7.78
C ILE A 426 8.35 30.14 -6.91
N THR A 427 9.02 31.25 -6.53
CA THR A 427 10.24 31.19 -5.72
C THR A 427 9.97 30.53 -4.35
N ILE A 428 8.92 30.97 -3.64
CA ILE A 428 8.54 30.38 -2.34
C ILE A 428 8.24 28.89 -2.50
N CYS A 429 7.48 28.49 -3.53
CA CYS A 429 7.19 27.08 -3.80
C CYS A 429 8.42 26.27 -4.08
N SER A 430 9.31 26.79 -4.93
CA SER A 430 10.54 26.11 -5.30
C SER A 430 11.37 25.83 -4.06
N VAL A 431 11.53 26.81 -3.16
CA VAL A 431 12.25 26.64 -1.89
C VAL A 431 11.60 25.55 -1.03
N LEU A 432 10.28 25.63 -0.82
CA LEU A 432 9.57 24.66 0.04
C LEU A 432 9.66 23.23 -0.51
N ILE A 433 9.48 23.06 -1.83
CA ILE A 433 9.56 21.72 -2.46
C ILE A 433 10.98 21.21 -2.44
N THR A 434 11.97 22.05 -2.76
CA THR A 434 13.37 21.63 -2.74
C THR A 434 13.81 21.22 -1.34
N THR A 435 13.38 21.95 -0.30
CA THR A 435 13.64 21.59 1.11
C THR A 435 12.98 20.26 1.46
N TYR A 436 11.73 20.04 1.03
CA TYR A 436 11.05 18.76 1.28
C TYR A 436 11.74 17.60 0.56
N ILE A 437 12.08 17.77 -0.72
CA ILE A 437 12.78 16.74 -1.50
C ILE A 437 14.16 16.42 -0.87
N ALA A 438 14.90 17.44 -0.43
CA ALA A 438 16.19 17.25 0.22
C ALA A 438 16.06 16.43 1.52
N ASN A 439 15.08 16.76 2.36
CA ASN A 439 14.82 16.01 3.58
C ASN A 439 14.32 14.57 3.32
N SER A 440 13.52 14.39 2.27
CA SER A 440 13.03 13.07 1.87
C SER A 440 14.12 12.23 1.20
N TYR A 441 15.10 12.87 0.55
CA TYR A 441 16.21 12.19 -0.12
C TYR A 441 17.16 11.52 0.89
N GLU A 442 17.43 12.17 2.03
CA GLU A 442 18.20 11.57 3.12
C GLU A 442 17.52 10.31 3.67
N TYR A 443 16.22 10.37 3.86
CA TYR A 443 15.41 9.22 4.30
C TYR A 443 15.44 8.06 3.28
N ILE A 444 15.38 8.36 1.99
CA ILE A 444 15.44 7.36 0.91
C ILE A 444 16.81 6.68 0.83
N GLN A 445 17.91 7.39 1.12
CA GLN A 445 19.25 6.79 1.13
C GLN A 445 19.50 5.87 2.33
N TYR A 446 18.90 6.16 3.48
CA TYR A 446 19.07 5.36 4.69
C TYR A 446 18.41 3.98 4.58
N ASP A 447 17.27 3.87 3.88
CA ASP A 447 16.55 2.61 3.66
C ASP A 447 17.22 1.69 2.61
N ASN A 448 18.24 2.16 1.90
CA ASN A 448 18.87 1.38 0.81
C ASN A 448 19.88 0.32 1.30
N GLU A 449 20.26 0.33 2.57
CA GLU A 449 21.27 -0.62 3.05
C GLU A 449 20.69 -1.97 3.51
N ASP A 450 19.37 -2.08 3.76
CA ASP A 450 18.79 -3.24 4.46
C ASP A 450 17.70 -4.04 3.73
N SER A 451 17.34 -3.71 2.50
CA SER A 451 16.25 -4.42 1.83
C SER A 451 16.66 -5.13 0.53
N ASP A 452 17.51 -6.15 0.64
CA ASP A 452 17.50 -7.26 -0.33
C ASP A 452 16.24 -8.13 -0.10
N TYR A 453 15.06 -7.53 -0.36
CA TYR A 453 13.83 -8.28 -0.48
C TYR A 453 13.80 -8.99 -1.83
N SER A 454 14.65 -9.99 -1.97
CA SER A 454 14.46 -10.98 -3.02
C SER A 454 13.22 -11.78 -2.62
N ALA A 455 12.16 -11.75 -3.41
CA ALA A 455 11.15 -12.79 -3.40
C ALA A 455 11.88 -14.08 -3.77
N GLY A 456 12.48 -14.72 -2.76
CA GLY A 456 13.41 -15.80 -2.90
C GLY A 456 12.80 -16.91 -3.69
N MET A 457 13.54 -17.33 -4.66
CA MET A 457 13.16 -18.40 -5.53
C MET A 457 13.49 -19.71 -4.91
N MET A 458 12.46 -20.45 -4.86
CA MET A 458 12.51 -21.81 -4.38
C MET A 458 12.47 -22.71 -5.60
N GLU A 459 13.66 -23.13 -6.04
CA GLU A 459 13.82 -23.96 -7.23
C GLU A 459 13.44 -25.45 -7.01
N ASP A 460 13.03 -25.75 -5.81
CA ASP A 460 12.82 -27.10 -5.33
C ASP A 460 11.36 -27.51 -5.56
N ASP A 461 11.16 -28.56 -6.31
CA ASP A 461 9.82 -29.13 -6.57
C ASP A 461 9.38 -30.15 -5.49
N GLU A 462 10.20 -30.40 -4.49
CA GLU A 462 9.97 -31.44 -3.46
C GLU A 462 9.38 -30.88 -2.17
N HIS A 463 9.41 -29.55 -1.96
CA HIS A 463 9.00 -28.91 -0.71
C HIS A 463 7.97 -27.81 -0.91
N LEU A 464 7.08 -27.67 0.07
CA LEU A 464 6.18 -26.52 0.24
C LEU A 464 6.85 -25.46 1.12
N TYR A 465 6.90 -24.24 0.65
CA TYR A 465 7.48 -23.10 1.36
C TYR A 465 6.38 -22.18 1.89
N CYS A 466 6.19 -22.17 3.20
CA CYS A 466 5.21 -21.37 3.91
C CYS A 466 5.85 -20.04 4.33
N ASN A 467 5.54 -18.95 3.63
CA ASN A 467 6.16 -17.66 3.84
C ASN A 467 5.48 -16.87 4.96
N LEU A 468 6.22 -16.58 6.04
CA LEU A 468 5.78 -15.66 7.10
C LEU A 468 5.79 -14.22 6.59
N VAL A 469 4.82 -13.46 7.05
CA VAL A 469 4.79 -12.01 6.84
C VAL A 469 5.59 -11.37 7.96
N ASN A 470 6.57 -10.57 7.61
CA ASN A 470 7.27 -9.74 8.58
C ASN A 470 6.34 -8.62 9.06
N GLY A 471 6.08 -8.56 10.34
CA GLY A 471 5.19 -7.57 10.95
C GLY A 471 5.72 -6.13 10.94
N SER A 472 6.92 -5.86 10.40
CA SER A 472 7.46 -4.51 10.31
C SER A 472 6.79 -3.75 9.14
N LYS A 473 6.24 -2.57 9.44
CA LYS A 473 5.70 -1.65 8.43
C LYS A 473 6.76 -1.09 7.47
N ASP A 474 8.02 -1.42 7.68
CA ASP A 474 9.18 -0.78 7.06
C ASP A 474 9.81 -1.59 5.91
N GLU A 475 9.25 -2.76 5.57
CA GLU A 475 9.65 -3.47 4.36
C GLU A 475 9.11 -2.77 3.09
N ILE A 476 9.64 -1.61 2.83
CA ILE A 476 9.40 -0.88 1.58
C ILE A 476 10.35 -1.48 0.55
N ILE A 477 9.78 -2.12 -0.46
CA ILE A 477 10.58 -2.62 -1.57
C ILE A 477 11.13 -1.47 -2.38
N ASN A 478 12.43 -1.30 -2.28
CA ASN A 478 13.15 -0.19 -2.84
C ASN A 478 13.36 -0.30 -4.34
N ASP A 479 13.26 -1.48 -4.93
CA ASP A 479 13.45 -1.67 -6.38
C ASP A 479 12.23 -2.28 -7.06
N ILE A 480 11.36 -1.41 -7.59
CA ILE A 480 10.21 -1.84 -8.39
C ILE A 480 10.59 -2.53 -9.70
N TRP A 481 11.84 -2.33 -10.16
CA TRP A 481 12.38 -2.94 -11.38
C TRP A 481 13.03 -4.28 -11.10
N TYR A 482 13.25 -4.60 -9.82
CA TYR A 482 13.84 -5.88 -9.45
C TYR A 482 12.93 -7.02 -9.89
N ARG A 483 13.54 -7.95 -10.55
CA ARG A 483 12.95 -9.24 -10.88
C ARG A 483 13.88 -10.32 -10.41
N SER A 484 13.39 -11.15 -9.54
CA SER A 484 13.96 -12.46 -9.51
C SER A 484 13.67 -13.10 -10.87
N GLY A 485 14.68 -13.36 -11.68
CA GLY A 485 14.53 -14.07 -12.96
C GLY A 485 13.97 -15.49 -12.82
N LYS A 486 13.53 -15.80 -11.64
CA LYS A 486 13.08 -17.07 -11.16
C LYS A 486 11.88 -16.82 -10.27
N ILE A 487 10.72 -16.84 -10.75
CA ILE A 487 9.46 -16.68 -10.02
C ILE A 487 9.24 -17.94 -9.20
N ALA A 488 8.90 -17.77 -7.93
CA ALA A 488 8.43 -18.87 -7.10
C ALA A 488 7.35 -19.65 -7.86
N LYS A 489 7.56 -20.94 -8.03
CA LYS A 489 6.54 -21.78 -8.67
C LYS A 489 5.32 -21.77 -7.75
N LYS A 490 4.18 -21.28 -8.20
CA LYS A 490 2.92 -21.23 -7.47
C LYS A 490 2.56 -22.51 -6.70
N LYS A 491 2.93 -23.66 -7.28
CA LYS A 491 2.60 -24.96 -6.72
C LYS A 491 3.41 -25.35 -5.48
N HIS A 492 4.36 -24.52 -5.07
CA HIS A 492 5.32 -24.85 -4.02
C HIS A 492 5.48 -23.76 -2.99
N THR A 493 4.69 -22.68 -3.09
CA THR A 493 4.74 -21.57 -2.14
C THR A 493 3.35 -21.16 -1.70
N MET A 494 3.20 -20.82 -0.42
CA MET A 494 2.00 -20.23 0.13
C MET A 494 2.33 -19.07 1.10
N ALA A 495 1.38 -18.19 1.32
CA ALA A 495 1.50 -17.12 2.30
C ALA A 495 0.87 -17.53 3.64
N MET A 496 1.65 -17.42 4.73
CA MET A 496 1.13 -17.64 6.10
C MET A 496 0.28 -16.48 6.59
N GLY A 497 0.21 -15.40 5.83
CA GLY A 497 -0.53 -14.21 6.17
C GLY A 497 -0.57 -13.20 5.02
N GLY A 498 -1.06 -12.00 5.30
CA GLY A 498 -1.16 -10.95 4.28
C GLY A 498 -2.43 -11.05 3.43
N THR A 499 -2.44 -10.31 2.34
CA THR A 499 -3.62 -10.19 1.45
C THR A 499 -3.80 -11.38 0.53
N THR A 500 -2.76 -12.21 0.35
CA THR A 500 -2.78 -13.37 -0.55
C THR A 500 -3.08 -14.68 0.15
N THR A 501 -3.27 -14.68 1.48
CA THR A 501 -3.61 -15.89 2.24
C THR A 501 -4.91 -16.51 1.71
N TYR A 502 -4.88 -17.82 1.47
CA TYR A 502 -5.98 -18.61 0.89
C TYR A 502 -6.41 -18.20 -0.52
N ILE A 503 -5.60 -17.47 -1.23
CA ILE A 503 -5.84 -17.25 -2.66
C ILE A 503 -5.82 -18.62 -3.40
N PRO A 504 -6.58 -18.82 -4.49
CA PRO A 504 -6.74 -20.16 -5.09
C PRO A 504 -5.44 -20.92 -5.39
N TRP A 505 -4.36 -20.25 -5.77
CA TRP A 505 -3.08 -20.94 -5.97
C TRP A 505 -2.35 -21.32 -4.68
N ASP A 506 -2.59 -20.65 -3.54
CA ASP A 506 -2.11 -21.11 -2.22
C ASP A 506 -2.83 -22.40 -1.85
N ALA A 507 -4.13 -22.49 -2.10
CA ALA A 507 -4.91 -23.72 -1.92
C ALA A 507 -4.41 -24.84 -2.84
N GLU A 508 -4.07 -24.53 -4.10
CA GLU A 508 -3.45 -25.50 -5.02
C GLU A 508 -2.10 -25.99 -4.48
N ALA A 509 -1.25 -25.09 -4.00
CA ALA A 509 0.04 -25.43 -3.40
C ALA A 509 -0.14 -26.34 -2.19
N MET A 510 -1.03 -25.99 -1.26
CA MET A 510 -1.34 -26.83 -0.08
C MET A 510 -1.85 -28.23 -0.49
N ASN A 511 -2.75 -28.30 -1.45
CA ASN A 511 -3.30 -29.56 -1.94
C ASN A 511 -2.23 -30.48 -2.58
N ASN A 512 -1.26 -29.91 -3.30
CA ASN A 512 -0.16 -30.67 -3.91
C ASN A 512 0.69 -31.41 -2.85
N PHE A 513 0.76 -30.88 -1.63
CA PHE A 513 1.48 -31.48 -0.49
C PHE A 513 0.54 -32.09 0.55
N SER A 514 -0.75 -32.20 0.26
CA SER A 514 -1.78 -32.73 1.19
C SER A 514 -1.83 -31.97 2.53
N ILE A 515 -1.59 -30.67 2.50
CA ILE A 515 -1.66 -29.77 3.66
C ILE A 515 -3.05 -29.16 3.73
N VAL A 516 -3.66 -29.18 4.92
CA VAL A 516 -4.93 -28.54 5.25
C VAL A 516 -4.69 -27.38 6.22
N ASN A 517 -3.85 -27.61 7.24
CA ASN A 517 -3.44 -26.61 8.20
C ASN A 517 -1.91 -26.54 8.25
N PRO A 518 -1.29 -25.45 7.74
CA PRO A 518 0.17 -25.36 7.67
C PRO A 518 0.84 -25.29 9.05
N TYR A 519 0.17 -24.78 10.10
CA TYR A 519 0.74 -24.72 11.46
C TYR A 519 0.78 -26.09 12.14
N GLU A 520 -0.22 -26.92 11.93
CA GLU A 520 -0.27 -28.26 12.49
C GLU A 520 0.62 -29.21 11.67
N GLN A 521 0.50 -29.17 10.35
CA GLN A 521 1.10 -30.16 9.46
C GLN A 521 2.53 -29.82 9.02
N CYS A 522 3.10 -28.71 9.46
CA CYS A 522 4.54 -28.47 9.32
C CYS A 522 5.37 -29.21 10.35
N ILE A 523 4.74 -29.70 11.44
CA ILE A 523 5.43 -30.40 12.55
C ILE A 523 5.94 -31.77 12.06
N ASP A 524 7.24 -31.98 12.19
CA ASP A 524 7.96 -33.22 11.76
C ASP A 524 7.72 -33.59 10.29
N ASN A 525 7.29 -32.66 9.47
CA ASN A 525 7.04 -32.85 8.05
C ASN A 525 8.26 -32.44 7.23
N GLU A 526 8.91 -33.41 6.61
CA GLU A 526 10.12 -33.19 5.82
C GLU A 526 9.87 -32.35 4.54
N GLN A 527 8.63 -32.31 4.06
CA GLN A 527 8.27 -31.59 2.84
C GLN A 527 7.84 -30.14 3.08
N VAL A 528 7.69 -29.68 4.33
CA VAL A 528 7.21 -28.33 4.64
C VAL A 528 8.30 -27.50 5.28
N TYR A 529 8.56 -26.35 4.69
CA TYR A 529 9.47 -25.33 5.20
C TYR A 529 8.71 -24.08 5.62
N ILE A 530 9.09 -23.50 6.77
CA ILE A 530 8.67 -22.16 7.19
C ILE A 530 9.77 -21.17 6.81
N VAL A 531 9.38 -20.06 6.16
CA VAL A 531 10.33 -19.06 5.64
C VAL A 531 10.07 -17.70 6.27
N GLY A 532 11.08 -17.12 6.88
CA GLY A 532 11.02 -15.80 7.53
C GLY A 532 11.76 -15.78 8.85
N GLU A 533 12.46 -14.70 9.15
CA GLU A 533 13.30 -14.59 10.35
C GLU A 533 12.56 -13.92 11.51
N ASN A 534 11.92 -12.77 11.24
CA ASN A 534 11.41 -11.89 12.30
C ASN A 534 10.20 -12.44 13.07
N MET A 535 9.49 -13.42 12.52
CA MET A 535 8.27 -13.97 13.12
C MET A 535 8.38 -15.45 13.49
N ILE A 536 9.56 -16.06 13.36
CA ILE A 536 9.70 -17.50 13.58
C ILE A 536 9.49 -17.88 15.06
N ASP A 537 9.98 -17.08 15.99
CA ASP A 537 9.78 -17.30 17.43
C ASP A 537 8.30 -17.21 17.81
N ALA A 538 7.59 -16.19 17.33
CA ALA A 538 6.15 -16.02 17.55
C ALA A 538 5.34 -17.16 16.90
N THR A 539 5.77 -17.62 15.71
CA THR A 539 5.15 -18.76 15.02
C THR A 539 5.33 -20.05 15.79
N VAL A 540 6.52 -20.32 16.30
CA VAL A 540 6.78 -21.50 17.15
C VAL A 540 5.95 -21.43 18.42
N ALA A 541 5.90 -20.26 19.10
CA ALA A 541 5.07 -20.07 20.28
C ALA A 541 3.58 -20.31 20.00
N TYR A 542 3.09 -19.89 18.83
CA TYR A 542 1.73 -20.17 18.36
C TYR A 542 1.51 -21.67 18.17
N ILE A 543 2.42 -22.38 17.49
CA ILE A 543 2.36 -23.84 17.28
C ILE A 543 2.40 -24.59 18.62
N GLN A 544 3.24 -24.15 19.55
CA GLN A 544 3.33 -24.75 20.89
C GLN A 544 2.01 -24.64 21.67
N ARG A 545 1.34 -23.50 21.60
CA ARG A 545 0.05 -23.29 22.29
C ARG A 545 -1.09 -24.13 21.74
N HIS A 546 -1.14 -24.30 20.42
CA HIS A 546 -2.32 -24.86 19.76
C HIS A 546 -2.16 -26.32 19.31
N TYR A 547 -0.92 -26.73 19.00
CA TYR A 547 -0.70 -28.03 18.33
C TYR A 547 0.26 -28.95 19.07
N ASN A 548 1.46 -28.48 19.41
CA ASN A 548 2.45 -29.30 20.07
C ASN A 548 3.44 -28.51 20.91
N MET A 549 3.38 -28.63 22.22
CA MET A 549 4.26 -27.90 23.15
C MET A 549 5.75 -28.19 22.97
N GLY A 550 6.12 -29.32 22.34
CA GLY A 550 7.51 -29.68 22.06
C GLY A 550 8.06 -29.11 20.76
N ALA A 551 7.23 -28.38 19.98
CA ALA A 551 7.64 -27.83 18.69
C ALA A 551 8.76 -26.81 18.84
N HIS A 552 9.76 -26.89 17.96
CA HIS A 552 10.85 -25.92 17.85
C HIS A 552 11.28 -25.77 16.38
N ALA A 553 11.90 -24.66 16.04
CA ALA A 553 12.35 -24.38 14.68
C ALA A 553 13.85 -24.68 14.53
N CYS A 554 14.17 -25.49 13.53
CA CYS A 554 15.56 -25.80 13.13
C CYS A 554 15.89 -25.05 11.83
N LEU A 555 16.91 -24.18 11.84
CA LEU A 555 17.41 -23.50 10.64
C LEU A 555 18.04 -24.53 9.69
N VAL A 556 17.51 -24.66 8.47
CA VAL A 556 18.00 -25.61 7.46
C VAL A 556 18.95 -24.93 6.48
N LYS A 557 18.54 -23.79 5.94
CA LYS A 557 19.29 -23.05 4.92
C LYS A 557 18.86 -21.58 4.88
N LYS A 558 19.62 -20.77 4.17
CA LYS A 558 19.19 -19.42 3.76
C LYS A 558 19.02 -19.38 2.25
N ILE A 559 17.92 -18.79 1.79
CA ILE A 559 17.64 -18.55 0.36
C ILE A 559 17.49 -17.06 0.17
N ASP A 560 18.38 -16.45 -0.61
CA ASP A 560 18.39 -15.01 -0.90
C ASP A 560 18.27 -14.14 0.38
N GLY A 561 19.03 -14.49 1.41
CA GLY A 561 19.04 -13.80 2.70
C GLY A 561 17.97 -14.23 3.69
N ARG A 562 16.90 -14.93 3.27
CA ARG A 562 15.84 -15.40 4.16
C ARG A 562 16.17 -16.75 4.79
N ALA A 563 15.90 -16.86 6.07
CA ALA A 563 16.04 -18.10 6.79
C ALA A 563 14.88 -19.07 6.48
N VAL A 564 15.23 -20.33 6.29
CA VAL A 564 14.31 -21.43 6.01
C VAL A 564 14.41 -22.44 7.14
N TYR A 565 13.29 -22.75 7.77
CA TYR A 565 13.20 -23.59 8.95
C TYR A 565 12.36 -24.84 8.72
N LYS A 566 12.68 -25.91 9.43
CA LYS A 566 11.79 -27.04 9.71
C LYS A 566 11.30 -26.95 11.14
N ILE A 567 10.05 -27.35 11.37
CA ILE A 567 9.49 -27.49 12.73
C ILE A 567 9.63 -28.97 13.15
N LYS A 568 10.28 -29.18 14.27
CA LYS A 568 10.59 -30.50 14.83
C LYS A 568 10.05 -30.62 16.24
N THR A 569 9.81 -31.87 16.67
CA THR A 569 9.36 -32.23 18.04
C THR A 569 10.22 -33.30 18.66
N ASP A 570 11.46 -33.43 18.21
CA ASP A 570 12.37 -34.46 18.75
C ASP A 570 12.43 -34.37 20.29
N GLN A 571 12.23 -35.49 20.96
CA GLN A 571 12.45 -35.59 22.39
C GLN A 571 13.96 -35.57 22.63
N PHE A 572 14.42 -34.52 23.29
CA PHE A 572 15.84 -34.36 23.56
C PHE A 572 16.22 -35.17 24.78
N ASP A 573 16.95 -36.24 24.57
CA ASP A 573 17.77 -36.86 25.60
C ASP A 573 19.12 -36.10 25.59
N LEU A 574 19.23 -35.07 26.45
CA LEU A 574 20.53 -34.49 26.74
C LEU A 574 21.38 -35.60 27.35
N ASN A 575 22.13 -36.33 26.52
CA ASN A 575 23.11 -37.29 27.03
C ASN A 575 24.17 -36.54 27.83
N THR A 576 23.97 -36.50 29.13
CA THR A 576 24.81 -35.80 30.10
C THR A 576 26.10 -36.54 30.42
N GLU A 577 26.30 -37.77 29.90
CA GLU A 577 27.49 -38.60 30.20
C GLU A 577 28.81 -37.91 29.74
N ASN A 578 28.74 -37.10 28.68
CA ASN A 578 29.89 -36.35 28.15
C ASN A 578 29.76 -34.83 28.29
N MET A 579 29.11 -34.36 29.32
CA MET A 579 28.86 -32.91 29.50
C MET A 579 30.16 -32.16 29.87
N VAL A 580 30.42 -31.10 29.15
CA VAL A 580 31.57 -30.20 29.40
C VAL A 580 31.09 -29.01 30.27
N TYR A 581 31.76 -28.85 31.40
CA TYR A 581 31.57 -27.71 32.28
C TYR A 581 32.72 -26.74 32.13
N ASN A 582 32.41 -25.41 32.13
CA ASN A 582 33.40 -24.32 32.10
C ASN A 582 34.38 -24.37 30.91
N SER A 583 33.87 -24.57 29.69
CA SER A 583 34.70 -24.54 28.49
C SER A 583 35.21 -23.12 28.20
N GLU A 584 36.49 -22.96 27.99
CA GLU A 584 37.09 -21.67 27.56
C GLU A 584 36.78 -21.37 26.08
N GLU A 585 36.48 -22.38 25.28
CA GLU A 585 36.17 -22.28 23.86
C GLU A 585 34.73 -21.85 23.59
N LEU A 586 33.79 -22.14 24.52
CA LEU A 586 32.41 -21.73 24.43
C LEU A 586 32.28 -20.26 24.88
N LYS A 587 31.75 -19.42 24.01
CA LYS A 587 31.33 -18.06 24.35
C LYS A 587 29.81 -18.00 24.34
N SER A 588 29.23 -17.57 25.43
CA SER A 588 27.78 -17.49 25.61
C SER A 588 27.35 -16.23 26.35
N LYS A 589 26.09 -15.84 26.09
CA LYS A 589 25.37 -14.79 26.81
C LYS A 589 23.91 -15.22 26.92
N GLU A 590 23.40 -15.29 28.11
CA GLU A 590 22.01 -15.57 28.41
C GLU A 590 21.29 -14.30 28.89
N SER A 591 20.01 -14.18 28.52
CA SER A 591 19.10 -13.12 29.02
C SER A 591 17.67 -13.63 29.02
N TYR A 592 16.78 -12.92 29.69
CA TYR A 592 15.37 -13.25 29.75
C TYR A 592 14.51 -11.99 29.88
N GLU A 593 13.27 -12.10 29.43
CA GLU A 593 12.24 -11.06 29.60
C GLU A 593 10.99 -11.71 30.18
N ILE A 594 10.44 -11.15 31.25
CA ILE A 594 9.23 -11.66 31.91
C ILE A 594 8.09 -10.70 31.62
N ASN A 595 6.99 -11.24 31.11
CA ASN A 595 5.74 -10.52 30.82
C ASN A 595 4.57 -11.30 31.45
N ASP A 596 4.01 -10.79 32.55
CA ASP A 596 2.88 -11.37 33.27
C ASP A 596 3.02 -12.89 33.55
N GLN A 597 2.53 -13.73 32.64
CA GLN A 597 2.51 -15.18 32.76
C GLN A 597 3.50 -15.90 31.82
N THR A 598 4.26 -15.16 31.05
CA THR A 598 5.21 -15.71 30.08
C THR A 598 6.62 -15.22 30.34
N CYS A 599 7.60 -16.05 29.99
CA CYS A 599 9.01 -15.71 30.03
C CYS A 599 9.66 -16.02 28.68
N LYS A 600 10.30 -15.01 28.08
CA LYS A 600 11.12 -15.19 26.90
C LYS A 600 12.56 -15.44 27.31
N LEU A 601 13.05 -16.67 27.08
CA LEU A 601 14.41 -17.10 27.35
C LEU A 601 15.26 -16.88 26.10
N MET A 602 16.46 -16.32 26.28
CA MET A 602 17.37 -15.99 25.18
C MET A 602 18.76 -16.53 25.50
N LEU A 603 19.37 -17.18 24.51
CA LEU A 603 20.73 -17.66 24.55
C LEU A 603 21.50 -17.25 23.31
N GLU A 604 22.63 -16.61 23.45
CA GLU A 604 23.59 -16.39 22.38
C GLU A 604 24.80 -17.28 22.66
N ALA A 605 25.18 -18.16 21.72
CA ALA A 605 26.31 -19.08 21.94
C ALA A 605 27.08 -19.38 20.65
N TYR A 606 28.41 -19.61 20.79
CA TYR A 606 29.26 -20.14 19.74
C TYR A 606 30.52 -20.80 20.31
N LEU A 607 31.07 -21.77 19.58
CA LEU A 607 32.38 -22.32 19.84
C LEU A 607 33.43 -21.61 18.98
N GLN A 608 34.56 -21.28 19.60
CA GLN A 608 35.66 -20.60 18.88
C GLN A 608 36.24 -21.49 17.78
N GLY A 609 36.28 -20.97 16.55
CA GLY A 609 36.80 -21.69 15.39
C GLY A 609 35.79 -22.53 14.65
N GLU A 610 34.59 -22.72 15.21
CA GLU A 610 33.54 -23.54 14.63
C GLU A 610 32.42 -22.72 13.97
N LYS A 611 31.57 -23.41 13.20
CA LYS A 611 30.44 -22.79 12.51
C LYS A 611 29.24 -22.72 13.46
N SER A 612 28.95 -21.57 14.03
CA SER A 612 27.91 -21.37 15.04
C SER A 612 26.51 -21.85 14.63
N TYR A 613 26.18 -21.82 13.35
CA TYR A 613 24.88 -22.28 12.84
C TYR A 613 24.67 -23.79 12.90
N LEU A 614 25.70 -24.58 13.18
CA LEU A 614 25.62 -26.01 13.38
C LEU A 614 25.38 -26.40 14.84
N GLY A 615 25.38 -25.43 15.76
CA GLY A 615 25.10 -25.66 17.16
C GLY A 615 23.61 -25.59 17.48
N GLU A 616 23.23 -26.16 18.60
CA GLU A 616 21.86 -26.25 19.11
C GLU A 616 21.80 -25.65 20.53
N GLY A 617 20.84 -24.80 20.82
CA GLY A 617 20.61 -24.25 22.16
C GLY A 617 19.50 -25.03 22.88
N TYR A 618 19.68 -25.27 24.18
CA TYR A 618 18.68 -25.96 25.00
C TYR A 618 18.46 -25.20 26.31
N ALA A 619 17.22 -25.28 26.83
CA ALA A 619 16.84 -24.81 28.14
C ALA A 619 16.11 -25.96 28.89
N GLU A 620 16.64 -26.36 30.05
CA GLU A 620 15.92 -27.19 30.98
C GLU A 620 15.24 -26.32 32.01
N ILE A 621 13.92 -26.39 32.05
CA ILE A 621 13.11 -25.62 33.00
C ILE A 621 12.72 -26.57 34.14
N GLN A 622 13.14 -26.23 35.36
CA GLN A 622 12.78 -26.92 36.59
C GLN A 622 11.74 -26.09 37.34
N TYR A 623 10.59 -26.69 37.53
CA TYR A 623 9.46 -26.05 38.23
C TYR A 623 9.52 -26.33 39.75
N ALA A 624 8.84 -25.47 40.52
CA ALA A 624 8.81 -25.55 41.97
C ALA A 624 8.20 -26.86 42.52
N ASP A 625 7.40 -27.57 41.72
CA ASP A 625 6.83 -28.88 42.03
C ASP A 625 7.83 -30.06 41.88
N GLY A 626 9.06 -29.76 41.46
CA GLY A 626 10.12 -30.72 41.21
C GLY A 626 10.08 -31.35 39.81
N THR A 627 9.15 -30.94 38.97
CA THR A 627 9.15 -31.40 37.57
C THR A 627 10.20 -30.65 36.77
N SER A 628 10.84 -31.30 35.80
CA SER A 628 11.81 -30.73 34.89
C SER A 628 11.44 -31.07 33.45
N ARG A 629 11.60 -30.13 32.55
CA ARG A 629 11.41 -30.31 31.13
C ARG A 629 12.53 -29.67 30.35
N ILE A 630 13.05 -30.34 29.34
CA ILE A 630 14.10 -29.87 28.46
C ILE A 630 13.48 -29.49 27.15
N TYR A 631 13.79 -28.27 26.69
CA TYR A 631 13.31 -27.70 25.44
C TYR A 631 14.49 -27.36 24.53
N GLN A 632 14.43 -27.71 23.28
CA GLN A 632 15.31 -27.10 22.31
C GLN A 632 14.81 -25.68 22.02
N MET A 633 15.74 -24.73 22.07
CA MET A 633 15.44 -23.33 21.78
C MET A 633 15.43 -23.12 20.26
N THR A 634 14.51 -22.31 19.78
CA THR A 634 14.46 -21.92 18.37
C THR A 634 15.69 -21.15 17.98
N GLN A 635 16.42 -21.61 16.98
CA GLN A 635 17.59 -20.90 16.47
C GLN A 635 17.14 -19.70 15.63
N TYR A 636 17.61 -18.50 16.04
CA TYR A 636 17.30 -17.22 15.38
C TYR A 636 18.57 -16.63 14.78
N THR A 637 18.54 -16.20 13.52
CA THR A 637 19.66 -15.51 12.90
C THR A 637 19.44 -14.02 12.98
N ASN A 638 20.24 -13.33 13.77
CA ASN A 638 20.20 -11.87 13.84
C ASN A 638 20.96 -11.27 12.66
N ASP A 639 20.37 -10.30 11.95
CA ASP A 639 21.00 -9.55 10.86
C ASP A 639 22.02 -8.51 11.33
N GLU A 640 22.19 -8.30 12.64
CA GLU A 640 23.29 -7.51 13.20
C GLU A 640 24.64 -8.18 12.93
N TYR A 641 24.98 -8.17 11.66
CA TYR A 641 26.27 -8.58 11.16
C TYR A 641 27.30 -7.50 11.46
N ASP A 642 28.14 -7.72 12.44
CA ASP A 642 29.44 -7.09 12.42
C ASP A 642 30.26 -7.76 11.29
N LYS A 643 30.25 -7.13 10.11
CA LYS A 643 31.03 -7.58 8.93
C LYS A 643 32.53 -7.77 9.22
N ASN A 644 33.01 -7.24 10.32
CA ASN A 644 34.40 -7.33 10.81
C ASN A 644 34.60 -8.39 11.88
N SER A 645 33.54 -8.99 12.42
CA SER A 645 33.65 -10.02 13.45
C SER A 645 33.99 -11.36 12.80
N LYS A 646 35.09 -11.95 13.26
CA LYS A 646 35.56 -13.29 12.87
C LYS A 646 34.65 -14.39 13.42
N TYR A 647 33.72 -14.05 14.32
CA TYR A 647 32.88 -14.98 15.07
C TYR A 647 31.42 -14.58 14.95
N ARG A 648 30.58 -15.54 14.60
CA ARG A 648 29.12 -15.37 14.47
C ARG A 648 28.45 -16.04 15.63
N TYR A 649 27.76 -15.29 16.48
CA TYR A 649 26.87 -15.85 17.47
C TYR A 649 25.63 -16.42 16.79
N SER A 650 25.21 -17.63 17.20
CA SER A 650 23.83 -18.05 16.97
C SER A 650 22.99 -17.63 18.17
N LYS A 651 21.83 -17.09 17.89
CA LYS A 651 20.86 -16.68 18.89
C LYS A 651 19.74 -17.71 18.95
N TYR A 652 19.37 -18.07 20.14
CA TYR A 652 18.34 -19.07 20.42
C TYR A 652 17.29 -18.46 21.34
N LEU A 653 16.01 -18.69 21.05
CA LEU A 653 14.86 -18.15 21.75
C LEU A 653 13.91 -19.27 22.17
N LEU A 654 13.31 -19.13 23.33
CA LEU A 654 12.25 -19.99 23.84
C LEU A 654 11.24 -19.14 24.61
N ASP A 655 9.98 -19.18 24.23
CA ASP A 655 8.89 -18.66 25.03
C ASP A 655 8.36 -19.79 25.94
N ALA A 656 8.29 -19.52 27.23
CA ALA A 656 7.86 -20.49 28.24
C ALA A 656 6.86 -19.84 29.21
N ASP A 657 6.03 -20.68 29.85
CA ASP A 657 5.19 -20.23 30.95
C ASP A 657 6.05 -19.78 32.12
N TYR A 658 5.76 -18.60 32.65
CA TYR A 658 6.48 -18.09 33.83
C TYR A 658 5.81 -18.53 35.12
N ILE A 659 6.60 -19.19 35.96
CA ILE A 659 6.23 -19.52 37.34
C ILE A 659 7.33 -18.97 38.25
N ASN A 660 6.95 -18.10 39.18
CA ASN A 660 7.90 -17.50 40.12
C ASN A 660 8.72 -18.56 40.85
N GLY A 661 10.05 -18.40 40.83
CA GLY A 661 10.99 -19.34 41.42
C GLY A 661 11.34 -20.55 40.54
N MET A 662 10.94 -20.56 39.29
CA MET A 662 11.42 -21.57 38.35
C MET A 662 12.93 -21.42 38.08
N THR A 663 13.61 -22.50 37.84
CA THR A 663 15.04 -22.54 37.54
C THR A 663 15.25 -22.94 36.09
N VAL A 664 16.12 -22.25 35.38
CA VAL A 664 16.46 -22.53 33.99
C VAL A 664 17.94 -22.87 33.88
N ASN A 665 18.24 -24.06 33.38
CA ASN A 665 19.59 -24.46 33.01
C ASN A 665 19.78 -24.32 31.52
N TYR A 666 20.79 -23.57 31.09
CA TYR A 666 21.10 -23.37 29.68
C TYR A 666 22.21 -24.32 29.24
N TYR A 667 22.02 -24.93 28.06
CA TYR A 667 22.99 -25.82 27.42
C TYR A 667 23.20 -25.44 25.96
N TYR A 668 24.38 -25.76 25.45
CA TYR A 668 24.72 -25.66 24.03
C TYR A 668 25.28 -26.99 23.55
N LYS A 669 24.74 -27.51 22.48
CA LYS A 669 25.18 -28.75 21.87
C LYS A 669 25.83 -28.44 20.52
N TYR A 670 27.00 -29.04 20.29
CA TYR A 670 27.70 -28.96 19.02
C TYR A 670 28.16 -30.36 18.63
N HIS A 671 27.60 -30.92 17.55
CA HIS A 671 27.68 -32.35 17.25
C HIS A 671 27.22 -33.23 18.45
N ASP A 672 28.04 -34.16 18.88
CA ASP A 672 27.71 -35.04 20.02
C ASP A 672 28.15 -34.46 21.39
N GLN A 673 28.76 -33.30 21.42
CA GLN A 673 29.27 -32.67 22.64
C GLN A 673 28.29 -31.70 23.21
N VAL A 674 27.89 -31.89 24.48
CA VAL A 674 27.01 -30.98 25.24
C VAL A 674 27.86 -30.09 26.17
N TYR A 675 27.59 -28.83 26.17
CA TYR A 675 28.23 -27.81 27.03
C TYR A 675 27.18 -27.25 27.98
N TYR A 676 27.43 -27.36 29.28
CA TYR A 676 26.65 -26.64 30.27
C TYR A 676 27.07 -25.19 30.32
N ILE A 677 26.13 -24.27 30.28
CA ILE A 677 26.38 -22.83 30.27
C ILE A 677 26.20 -22.27 31.69
N LYS A 678 24.95 -22.29 32.17
CA LYS A 678 24.60 -21.62 33.42
C LYS A 678 23.20 -21.98 33.90
N THR A 679 23.02 -21.86 35.20
CA THR A 679 21.70 -21.90 35.84
C THR A 679 21.25 -20.48 36.20
N VAL A 680 19.98 -20.16 35.88
CA VAL A 680 19.33 -18.89 36.26
C VAL A 680 18.06 -19.23 37.05
N VAL A 681 17.80 -18.51 38.13
CA VAL A 681 16.55 -18.60 38.90
C VAL A 681 15.73 -17.36 38.55
N LEU A 682 14.47 -17.57 38.12
CA LEU A 682 13.56 -16.55 37.63
C LEU A 682 12.46 -16.24 38.64
#